data_2220e4a3e81a1838c2f01035823870cb
#
_entry.id   2220e4a3e81a1838c2f01035823870cb
#
_cell.length_a   1.000
_cell.length_b   1.000
_cell.length_c   1.000
_cell.angle_alpha   90.00
_cell.angle_beta   90.00
_cell.angle_gamma   90.00
#
_symmetry.space_group_name_H-M   'P 1'
#
loop_
_entity.id
_entity.type
_entity.pdbx_description
1 polymer ?
#
loop_
_entity_poly.entity_id
_entity_poly.type
_entity_poly.pdbx_seq_one_letter_code
_entity_poly.pdbx_strand_id
1 'polypeptide(L)'
;MTETTRAYAQSRWDVARADAGTVASLATATGLSAVTASVLVARGITTAEETRRFLEPSLDRDWVGEADIPGMSEVALRVADAVTQGQRILVFGDFDLDGISAAATATLGLRAMGAHVDAAVPHRFREGYGLTAAAIERIAASTPDLVITVDCGISNAAEIAALAERGIDAVVTDHHEPGDGVPAGVPVADPKFAEHGPELSGAGVALALVQAVGATLGFPEVWRSLTDLAMLGTVADIVPLVGPNRALVAEGIRRARSEPRAGIAALAAVAGVDITALDTDRVVYSLAPRLNAAGRMADPEIAVQLLLGTDPGEADVLAHALDEHNRVRQAAESDLYDAAYLEAGRTFASGDRVLVVAGEDWHEGVRGIVASRLVGRFGVPALVFCIQDGQAQGSGRSVEGVDLYAALTELAPMLDRFGGHAMAVGLALPAASLDLFRERLGGLLASRPAEDFVSRVIIDAEVPLDALSRELVSELALLGPFGFGNKRPLLAVRGVFMNGRKRVGKAEEHFKFTAFDGVASLPAIAFRCAGIETLVDTESAVDVAFEIDCDEWRGVERVQMLARDVRLREAEPDAPASALVDDLFEHAEEILARGEYSGIAEAESFHTKLAGVSFEGRQEVVARLAPGVPLRLARQPENEFDTNACALFDPFGDQVGFLNRRLAAVLAPVLDAGVEYDVEVTDVTGGEEGASLGVNVLVSRRGADLGCDEEARVQALERRAALAALEAEARDAELVRHFIGERELHVAQAEALEHLARGRSTLAVMATGRGKSLIFHVHAAREAIAHGRASVFVYPLRALVADQSFHLEDSFAALGCSVATLTGETAPGGRDAAFAALADGSLDVVLTTPEFLDHHAARFAAADRVGFVVVDEAHHVGLARAGHRPAYARLD
;
A
#
# COMPACT_ATOMS: atom_id res chain seq x y z
N MET A 1 -21.39 -22.35 18.29
CA MET A 1 -20.59 -21.43 19.12
C MET A 1 -21.27 -20.08 18.99
N THR A 2 -21.95 -19.66 20.03
CA THR A 2 -22.61 -18.35 20.09
C THR A 2 -21.52 -17.26 20.01
N GLU A 3 -21.60 -16.43 18.98
CA GLU A 3 -20.81 -15.23 18.84
C GLU A 3 -20.89 -14.41 20.14
N THR A 4 -19.78 -14.37 20.84
CA THR A 4 -19.59 -13.36 21.88
C THR A 4 -19.28 -12.06 21.15
N THR A 5 -20.32 -11.47 20.56
CA THR A 5 -20.28 -10.14 20.02
C THR A 5 -20.07 -9.22 21.21
N ARG A 6 -18.82 -8.79 21.44
CA ARG A 6 -18.59 -7.67 22.32
C ARG A 6 -19.45 -6.54 21.78
N ALA A 7 -20.33 -5.98 22.61
CA ALA A 7 -20.89 -4.68 22.30
C ALA A 7 -19.71 -3.77 22.00
N TYR A 8 -19.64 -3.29 20.79
CA TYR A 8 -18.66 -2.30 20.37
C TYR A 8 -18.75 -1.16 21.39
N ALA A 9 -17.78 -1.02 22.25
CA ALA A 9 -17.70 0.15 23.10
C ALA A 9 -17.58 1.33 22.14
N GLN A 10 -18.60 2.16 22.08
CA GLN A 10 -18.60 3.31 21.19
C GLN A 10 -17.32 4.11 21.46
N SER A 11 -16.52 4.31 20.43
CA SER A 11 -15.34 5.16 20.52
C SER A 11 -15.78 6.58 20.91
N ARG A 12 -14.99 7.26 21.68
CA ARG A 12 -15.21 8.68 21.98
C ARG A 12 -14.61 9.52 20.85
N TRP A 13 -15.43 10.34 20.22
CA TRP A 13 -14.97 11.30 19.24
C TRP A 13 -14.62 12.63 19.91
N ASP A 14 -13.37 13.00 19.80
CA ASP A 14 -12.90 14.32 20.21
C ASP A 14 -12.73 15.16 18.91
N VAL A 15 -13.75 16.01 18.66
CA VAL A 15 -13.74 16.86 17.46
C VAL A 15 -12.96 18.13 17.76
N ALA A 16 -11.94 18.39 16.96
CA ALA A 16 -11.16 19.60 17.06
C ALA A 16 -12.03 20.83 16.72
N ARG A 17 -11.94 21.87 17.56
CA ARG A 17 -12.69 23.11 17.36
C ARG A 17 -11.77 24.16 16.77
N ALA A 18 -11.90 24.42 15.47
CA ALA A 18 -11.24 25.52 14.81
C ALA A 18 -12.08 26.80 14.93
N ASP A 19 -11.47 27.94 15.25
CA ASP A 19 -12.14 29.22 15.25
C ASP A 19 -12.55 29.63 13.83
N ALA A 20 -13.84 29.84 13.61
CA ALA A 20 -14.37 30.12 12.27
C ALA A 20 -13.79 31.38 11.63
N GLY A 21 -13.49 32.40 12.42
CA GLY A 21 -12.88 33.65 11.94
C GLY A 21 -11.45 33.43 11.47
N THR A 22 -10.67 32.64 12.21
CA THR A 22 -9.30 32.24 11.86
C THR A 22 -9.30 31.37 10.62
N VAL A 23 -10.22 30.40 10.52
CA VAL A 23 -10.39 29.54 9.34
C VAL A 23 -10.68 30.37 8.09
N ALA A 24 -11.66 31.27 8.13
CA ALA A 24 -12.00 32.12 6.99
C ALA A 24 -10.85 33.05 6.56
N SER A 25 -10.13 33.61 7.55
CA SER A 25 -8.97 34.46 7.31
C SER A 25 -7.82 33.65 6.64
N LEU A 26 -7.56 32.46 7.18
CA LEU A 26 -6.49 31.58 6.65
C LEU A 26 -6.82 31.10 5.23
N ALA A 27 -8.06 30.64 4.99
CA ALA A 27 -8.51 30.21 3.66
C ALA A 27 -8.36 31.33 2.63
N THR A 28 -8.76 32.56 3.00
CA THR A 28 -8.63 33.73 2.11
C THR A 28 -7.16 34.07 1.82
N ALA A 29 -6.30 34.02 2.85
CA ALA A 29 -4.89 34.43 2.73
C ALA A 29 -4.04 33.38 1.96
N THR A 30 -4.44 32.12 1.97
CA THR A 30 -3.68 31.01 1.38
C THR A 30 -4.28 30.47 0.09
N GLY A 31 -5.55 30.74 -0.19
CA GLY A 31 -6.29 30.16 -1.30
C GLY A 31 -6.73 28.70 -1.08
N LEU A 32 -6.53 28.16 0.10
CA LEU A 32 -6.98 26.82 0.47
C LEU A 32 -8.48 26.77 0.74
N SER A 33 -9.09 25.59 0.61
CA SER A 33 -10.48 25.37 1.02
C SER A 33 -10.69 25.60 2.49
N ALA A 34 -11.91 25.91 2.90
CA ALA A 34 -12.27 26.08 4.31
C ALA A 34 -12.03 24.79 5.12
N VAL A 35 -12.17 23.62 4.50
CA VAL A 35 -11.91 22.32 5.14
C VAL A 35 -10.43 22.19 5.46
N THR A 36 -9.55 22.42 4.48
CA THR A 36 -8.09 22.34 4.68
C THR A 36 -7.61 23.38 5.68
N ALA A 37 -8.14 24.60 5.62
CA ALA A 37 -7.85 25.66 6.59
C ALA A 37 -8.31 25.26 8.01
N SER A 38 -9.49 24.61 8.14
CA SER A 38 -9.99 24.12 9.42
C SER A 38 -9.05 23.06 10.03
N VAL A 39 -8.57 22.11 9.22
CA VAL A 39 -7.59 21.11 9.64
C VAL A 39 -6.29 21.77 10.13
N LEU A 40 -5.77 22.75 9.41
CA LEU A 40 -4.56 23.48 9.80
C LEU A 40 -4.74 24.23 11.11
N VAL A 41 -5.85 24.99 11.25
CA VAL A 41 -6.16 25.72 12.47
C VAL A 41 -6.35 24.77 13.67
N ALA A 42 -7.01 23.65 13.47
CA ALA A 42 -7.17 22.60 14.48
C ALA A 42 -5.83 22.04 14.96
N ARG A 43 -4.81 22.04 14.09
CA ARG A 43 -3.43 21.62 14.39
C ARG A 43 -2.54 22.77 14.90
N GLY A 44 -3.10 23.95 15.16
CA GLY A 44 -2.39 25.11 15.71
C GLY A 44 -1.67 25.95 14.66
N ILE A 45 -1.88 25.72 13.37
CA ILE A 45 -1.31 26.49 12.27
C ILE A 45 -2.34 27.55 11.89
N THR A 46 -2.09 28.81 12.32
CA THR A 46 -3.12 29.87 12.29
C THR A 46 -2.79 31.02 11.35
N THR A 47 -1.58 31.08 10.82
CA THR A 47 -1.15 32.16 9.93
C THR A 47 -0.75 31.65 8.55
N ALA A 48 -0.83 32.51 7.54
CA ALA A 48 -0.40 32.17 6.18
C ALA A 48 1.11 31.85 6.11
N GLU A 49 1.93 32.46 6.97
CA GLU A 49 3.36 32.20 7.04
C GLU A 49 3.64 30.80 7.60
N GLU A 50 3.02 30.45 8.72
CA GLU A 50 3.11 29.08 9.29
C GLU A 50 2.58 28.05 8.29
N THR A 51 1.47 28.32 7.60
CA THR A 51 0.92 27.44 6.57
C THR A 51 1.92 27.22 5.45
N ARG A 52 2.54 28.27 4.90
CA ARG A 52 3.54 28.13 3.85
C ARG A 52 4.73 27.32 4.34
N ARG A 53 5.23 27.62 5.52
CA ARG A 53 6.31 26.86 6.15
C ARG A 53 5.97 25.38 6.32
N PHE A 54 4.76 25.08 6.71
CA PHE A 54 4.28 23.72 6.89
C PHE A 54 4.12 22.97 5.56
N LEU A 55 3.56 23.63 4.54
CA LEU A 55 3.36 23.02 3.21
C LEU A 55 4.67 22.86 2.41
N GLU A 56 5.66 23.71 2.68
CA GLU A 56 6.96 23.72 2.01
C GLU A 56 8.09 23.44 3.01
N PRO A 57 8.18 22.21 3.56
CA PRO A 57 9.28 21.85 4.48
C PRO A 57 10.63 21.93 3.76
N SER A 58 11.64 22.49 4.44
CA SER A 58 12.95 22.76 3.85
C SER A 58 14.06 22.41 4.83
N LEU A 59 15.03 21.59 4.40
CA LEU A 59 16.21 21.28 5.21
C LEU A 59 17.06 22.52 5.54
N ASP A 60 17.10 23.51 4.65
CA ASP A 60 17.88 24.74 4.89
C ASP A 60 17.31 25.60 6.03
N ARG A 61 16.01 25.48 6.29
CA ARG A 61 15.31 26.27 7.28
C ARG A 61 14.95 25.48 8.52
N ASP A 62 14.58 24.23 8.35
CA ASP A 62 13.87 23.45 9.37
C ASP A 62 14.74 22.31 9.95
N TRP A 63 15.89 21.99 9.34
CA TRP A 63 16.81 20.99 9.84
C TRP A 63 17.60 21.49 11.06
N VAL A 64 18.08 20.56 11.86
CA VAL A 64 18.84 20.85 13.08
C VAL A 64 20.27 21.25 12.78
N GLY A 65 20.81 22.12 13.64
CA GLY A 65 22.24 22.41 13.69
C GLY A 65 22.97 21.56 14.73
N GLU A 66 24.29 21.57 14.68
CA GLU A 66 25.15 20.87 15.63
C GLU A 66 24.86 21.27 17.09
N ALA A 67 24.58 22.55 17.33
CA ALA A 67 24.29 23.08 18.65
C ALA A 67 22.94 22.64 19.24
N ASP A 68 22.03 22.12 18.41
CA ASP A 68 20.71 21.68 18.85
C ASP A 68 20.75 20.27 19.49
N ILE A 69 21.87 19.55 19.31
CA ILE A 69 22.09 18.23 19.90
C ILE A 69 23.28 18.30 20.86
N PRO A 70 23.05 18.32 22.18
CA PRO A 70 24.13 18.37 23.16
C PRO A 70 25.13 17.22 22.96
N GLY A 71 26.42 17.55 23.05
CA GLY A 71 27.54 16.61 22.85
C GLY A 71 27.92 16.36 21.39
N MET A 72 27.15 16.82 20.41
CA MET A 72 27.42 16.56 19.00
C MET A 72 28.76 17.12 18.53
N SER A 73 29.15 18.30 18.95
CA SER A 73 30.45 18.91 18.63
C SER A 73 31.63 18.03 19.07
N GLU A 74 31.57 17.49 20.29
CA GLU A 74 32.62 16.64 20.84
C GLU A 74 32.74 15.31 20.12
N VAL A 75 31.59 14.69 19.82
CA VAL A 75 31.49 13.46 19.02
C VAL A 75 32.04 13.71 17.62
N ALA A 76 31.60 14.80 16.95
CA ALA A 76 32.01 15.12 15.59
C ALA A 76 33.51 15.38 15.49
N LEU A 77 34.12 16.10 16.44
CA LEU A 77 35.56 16.35 16.51
C LEU A 77 36.34 15.03 16.67
N ARG A 78 35.92 14.13 17.59
CA ARG A 78 36.56 12.84 17.77
C ARG A 78 36.48 11.97 16.52
N VAL A 79 35.36 11.96 15.84
CA VAL A 79 35.16 11.21 14.57
C VAL A 79 36.01 11.83 13.46
N ALA A 80 36.04 13.17 13.32
CA ALA A 80 36.85 13.86 12.33
C ALA A 80 38.34 13.58 12.52
N ASP A 81 38.80 13.52 13.78
CA ASP A 81 40.17 13.14 14.11
C ASP A 81 40.49 11.70 13.66
N ALA A 82 39.55 10.74 13.91
CA ALA A 82 39.70 9.38 13.46
C ALA A 82 39.79 9.25 11.93
N VAL A 83 38.96 9.97 11.20
CA VAL A 83 39.03 10.03 9.73
C VAL A 83 40.38 10.59 9.25
N THR A 84 40.80 11.70 9.84
CA THR A 84 42.06 12.37 9.46
C THR A 84 43.28 11.50 9.75
N GLN A 85 43.26 10.73 10.83
CA GLN A 85 44.31 9.80 11.23
C GLN A 85 44.27 8.46 10.50
N GLY A 86 43.25 8.21 9.68
CA GLY A 86 43.05 6.94 8.97
C GLY A 86 42.77 5.77 9.89
N GLN A 87 42.16 6.04 11.06
CA GLN A 87 41.72 4.99 11.99
C GLN A 87 40.65 4.11 11.37
N ARG A 88 40.62 2.83 11.77
CA ARG A 88 39.54 1.91 11.40
C ARG A 88 38.33 2.17 12.29
N ILE A 89 37.26 2.57 11.68
CA ILE A 89 36.01 2.94 12.35
C ILE A 89 35.01 1.79 12.19
N LEU A 90 34.29 1.44 13.25
CA LEU A 90 33.12 0.57 13.18
C LEU A 90 31.89 1.37 13.63
N VAL A 91 30.90 1.50 12.75
CA VAL A 91 29.59 2.02 13.10
C VAL A 91 28.73 0.85 13.58
N PHE A 92 28.26 0.91 14.80
CA PHE A 92 27.43 -0.13 15.43
C PHE A 92 26.04 0.41 15.71
N GLY A 93 25.03 -0.09 14.99
CA GLY A 93 23.62 0.28 15.14
C GLY A 93 22.82 -0.77 15.92
N ASP A 94 21.51 -0.56 16.08
CA ASP A 94 20.58 -1.61 16.52
C ASP A 94 20.08 -2.46 15.33
N PHE A 95 19.38 -3.56 15.62
CA PHE A 95 18.92 -4.54 14.61
C PHE A 95 17.62 -4.16 13.92
N ASP A 96 16.92 -3.13 14.34
CA ASP A 96 15.71 -2.66 13.69
C ASP A 96 16.01 -1.65 12.57
N LEU A 97 14.95 -1.16 11.90
CA LEU A 97 15.14 -0.32 10.73
C LEU A 97 15.76 1.04 11.07
N ASP A 98 15.53 1.59 12.26
CA ASP A 98 16.17 2.86 12.64
C ASP A 98 17.67 2.66 12.82
N GLY A 99 18.11 1.65 13.60
CA GLY A 99 19.51 1.32 13.78
C GLY A 99 20.21 0.91 12.48
N ILE A 100 19.55 0.12 11.63
CA ILE A 100 20.07 -0.25 10.30
C ILE A 100 20.26 0.98 9.41
N SER A 101 19.27 1.89 9.40
CA SER A 101 19.32 3.14 8.62
C SER A 101 20.35 4.11 9.16
N ALA A 102 20.45 4.21 10.49
CA ALA A 102 21.47 5.01 11.17
C ALA A 102 22.89 4.51 10.83
N ALA A 103 23.10 3.20 10.92
CA ALA A 103 24.39 2.58 10.57
C ALA A 103 24.76 2.81 9.09
N ALA A 104 23.80 2.63 8.18
CA ALA A 104 24.03 2.88 6.76
C ALA A 104 24.31 4.37 6.47
N THR A 105 23.55 5.28 7.10
CA THR A 105 23.71 6.73 6.95
C THR A 105 25.09 7.18 7.42
N ALA A 106 25.49 6.83 8.64
CA ALA A 106 26.80 7.19 9.17
C ALA A 106 27.95 6.58 8.35
N THR A 107 27.83 5.30 7.99
CA THR A 107 28.88 4.60 7.22
C THR A 107 29.09 5.21 5.84
N LEU A 108 28.02 5.43 5.07
CA LEU A 108 28.16 6.02 3.73
C LEU A 108 28.61 7.48 3.78
N GLY A 109 28.15 8.24 4.78
CA GLY A 109 28.60 9.62 4.99
C GLY A 109 30.11 9.69 5.28
N LEU A 110 30.58 8.87 6.20
CA LEU A 110 32.01 8.81 6.55
C LEU A 110 32.87 8.27 5.40
N ARG A 111 32.39 7.26 4.66
CA ARG A 111 33.09 6.77 3.44
C ARG A 111 33.24 7.88 2.39
N ALA A 112 32.21 8.69 2.19
CA ALA A 112 32.28 9.81 1.26
C ALA A 112 33.30 10.88 1.67
N MET A 113 33.66 10.94 2.96
CA MET A 113 34.72 11.82 3.50
C MET A 113 36.09 11.14 3.57
N GLY A 114 36.23 9.91 3.05
CA GLY A 114 37.48 9.15 2.98
C GLY A 114 37.79 8.29 4.19
N ALA A 115 36.86 8.04 5.08
CA ALA A 115 37.05 7.17 6.25
C ALA A 115 37.21 5.70 5.87
N HIS A 116 38.03 4.97 6.65
CA HIS A 116 38.05 3.52 6.67
C HIS A 116 36.99 3.04 7.69
N VAL A 117 35.79 2.75 7.19
CA VAL A 117 34.64 2.49 8.06
C VAL A 117 33.81 1.29 7.57
N ASP A 118 33.46 0.44 8.53
CA ASP A 118 32.51 -0.67 8.35
C ASP A 118 31.29 -0.48 9.27
N ALA A 119 30.17 -1.16 8.92
CA ALA A 119 28.94 -1.17 9.70
C ALA A 119 28.74 -2.55 10.31
N ALA A 120 28.09 -2.59 11.47
CA ALA A 120 27.61 -3.80 12.10
C ALA A 120 26.34 -3.52 12.90
N VAL A 121 25.47 -4.52 13.00
CA VAL A 121 24.27 -4.51 13.84
C VAL A 121 24.19 -5.80 14.65
N PRO A 122 23.59 -5.82 15.85
CA PRO A 122 23.53 -7.02 16.67
C PRO A 122 22.54 -8.04 16.11
N HIS A 123 22.85 -9.31 16.27
CA HIS A 123 21.92 -10.39 15.95
C HIS A 123 20.94 -10.61 17.12
N ARG A 124 19.69 -10.26 16.93
CA ARG A 124 18.63 -10.26 17.95
C ARG A 124 18.58 -11.50 18.84
N PHE A 125 18.71 -12.70 18.27
CA PHE A 125 18.56 -13.97 18.99
C PHE A 125 19.86 -14.48 19.60
N ARG A 126 21.01 -14.03 19.11
CA ARG A 126 22.33 -14.48 19.58
C ARG A 126 22.96 -13.47 20.53
N GLU A 127 22.79 -12.20 20.25
CA GLU A 127 23.45 -11.10 20.97
C GLU A 127 22.46 -10.28 21.81
N GLY A 128 21.18 -10.20 21.41
CA GLY A 128 20.16 -9.41 22.11
C GLY A 128 20.01 -8.01 21.51
N TYR A 129 19.56 -7.06 22.33
CA TYR A 129 19.32 -5.68 21.96
C TYR A 129 20.54 -4.82 22.26
N GLY A 130 20.94 -3.97 21.31
CA GLY A 130 22.00 -2.98 21.46
C GLY A 130 23.38 -3.57 21.73
N LEU A 131 24.22 -2.81 22.44
CA LEU A 131 25.60 -3.18 22.74
C LEU A 131 25.66 -4.14 23.94
N THR A 132 25.85 -5.40 23.69
CA THR A 132 25.93 -6.47 24.73
C THR A 132 27.33 -7.02 24.84
N ALA A 133 27.59 -7.86 25.90
CA ALA A 133 28.87 -8.53 26.05
C ALA A 133 29.23 -9.40 24.84
N ALA A 134 28.27 -10.09 24.24
CA ALA A 134 28.47 -10.88 23.02
C ALA A 134 28.81 -10.01 21.80
N ALA A 135 28.15 -8.85 21.66
CA ALA A 135 28.46 -7.88 20.62
C ALA A 135 29.88 -7.32 20.79
N ILE A 136 30.31 -7.04 22.04
CA ILE A 136 31.68 -6.53 22.32
C ILE A 136 32.72 -7.56 21.88
N GLU A 137 32.55 -8.85 22.14
CA GLU A 137 33.51 -9.87 21.70
C GLU A 137 33.62 -9.90 20.17
N ARG A 138 32.51 -9.76 19.48
CA ARG A 138 32.51 -9.66 18.00
C ARG A 138 33.18 -8.40 17.50
N ILE A 139 32.88 -7.25 18.11
CA ILE A 139 33.50 -5.96 17.80
C ILE A 139 35.02 -6.05 18.00
N ALA A 140 35.48 -6.57 19.16
CA ALA A 140 36.87 -6.72 19.45
C ALA A 140 37.62 -7.65 18.48
N ALA A 141 36.96 -8.66 17.96
CA ALA A 141 37.50 -9.55 16.93
C ALA A 141 37.77 -8.83 15.60
N SER A 142 37.02 -7.79 15.25
CA SER A 142 37.24 -6.95 14.06
C SER A 142 38.32 -5.89 14.26
N THR A 143 38.79 -5.70 15.51
CA THR A 143 39.88 -4.79 15.90
C THR A 143 39.72 -3.35 15.36
N PRO A 144 38.61 -2.66 15.57
CA PRO A 144 38.51 -1.26 15.21
C PRO A 144 39.33 -0.40 16.16
N ASP A 145 39.72 0.79 15.71
CA ASP A 145 40.35 1.81 16.54
C ASP A 145 39.31 2.69 17.22
N LEU A 146 38.13 2.88 16.57
CA LEU A 146 37.00 3.63 17.09
C LEU A 146 35.68 2.92 16.79
N VAL A 147 34.82 2.82 17.78
CA VAL A 147 33.41 2.41 17.63
C VAL A 147 32.52 3.64 17.72
N ILE A 148 31.63 3.80 16.78
CA ILE A 148 30.55 4.82 16.82
C ILE A 148 29.25 4.04 17.03
N THR A 149 28.62 4.18 18.19
CA THR A 149 27.28 3.64 18.35
C THR A 149 26.25 4.62 17.78
N VAL A 150 25.26 4.09 17.07
CA VAL A 150 24.15 4.84 16.52
C VAL A 150 22.85 4.15 16.88
N ASP A 151 21.86 4.91 17.33
CA ASP A 151 20.56 4.37 17.78
C ASP A 151 20.67 3.39 18.96
N CYS A 152 21.75 3.44 19.70
CA CYS A 152 22.00 2.68 20.92
C CYS A 152 23.22 3.22 21.64
N GLY A 153 23.40 2.82 22.92
CA GLY A 153 24.62 3.10 23.65
C GLY A 153 24.45 4.02 24.86
N ILE A 154 23.40 4.83 24.89
CA ILE A 154 23.17 5.81 25.97
C ILE A 154 23.07 5.17 27.36
N SER A 155 22.63 3.92 27.46
CA SER A 155 22.48 3.17 28.70
C SER A 155 23.54 2.09 28.87
N ASN A 156 24.61 2.08 28.06
CA ASN A 156 25.61 1.00 27.97
C ASN A 156 26.96 1.38 28.57
N ALA A 157 26.97 2.05 29.73
CA ALA A 157 28.22 2.49 30.36
C ALA A 157 29.23 1.34 30.63
N ALA A 158 28.74 0.17 31.08
CA ALA A 158 29.60 -0.98 31.36
C ALA A 158 30.22 -1.56 30.08
N GLU A 159 29.44 -1.63 29.02
CA GLU A 159 29.85 -2.15 27.73
C GLU A 159 30.86 -1.21 27.04
N ILE A 160 30.62 0.10 27.10
CA ILE A 160 31.57 1.12 26.59
C ILE A 160 32.90 1.06 27.39
N ALA A 161 32.85 0.90 28.72
CA ALA A 161 34.05 0.69 29.53
C ALA A 161 34.80 -0.58 29.13
N ALA A 162 34.09 -1.66 28.83
CA ALA A 162 34.68 -2.93 28.39
C ALA A 162 35.35 -2.83 27.00
N LEU A 163 34.90 -1.94 26.11
CA LEU A 163 35.62 -1.60 24.86
C LEU A 163 36.92 -0.86 25.16
N ALA A 164 36.88 0.12 26.06
CA ALA A 164 38.06 0.87 26.49
C ALA A 164 39.14 -0.02 27.15
N GLU A 165 38.73 -1.01 27.95
CA GLU A 165 39.66 -2.00 28.51
C GLU A 165 40.39 -2.84 27.45
N ARG A 166 39.80 -2.99 26.28
CA ARG A 166 40.38 -3.67 25.11
C ARG A 166 41.20 -2.72 24.20
N GLY A 167 41.30 -1.45 24.60
CA GLY A 167 42.02 -0.45 23.83
C GLY A 167 41.23 0.08 22.59
N ILE A 168 39.93 -0.07 22.60
CA ILE A 168 39.02 0.39 21.54
C ILE A 168 38.31 1.67 22.05
N ASP A 169 38.51 2.78 21.37
CA ASP A 169 37.79 4.01 21.67
C ASP A 169 36.32 3.92 21.25
N ALA A 170 35.46 4.68 21.93
CA ALA A 170 34.05 4.75 21.58
C ALA A 170 33.52 6.20 21.60
N VAL A 171 32.56 6.47 20.76
CA VAL A 171 31.65 7.62 20.83
C VAL A 171 30.22 7.13 20.72
N VAL A 172 29.29 7.81 21.37
CA VAL A 172 27.88 7.40 21.43
C VAL A 172 27.02 8.47 20.76
N THR A 173 26.16 8.05 19.84
CA THR A 173 25.06 8.84 19.33
C THR A 173 23.77 8.08 19.50
N ASP A 174 22.83 8.66 20.21
CA ASP A 174 21.58 8.00 20.57
C ASP A 174 20.42 9.02 20.62
N HIS A 175 19.21 8.55 20.77
CA HIS A 175 18.00 9.38 20.93
C HIS A 175 17.06 8.83 22.01
N HIS A 176 17.44 7.74 22.65
CA HIS A 176 16.66 7.15 23.73
C HIS A 176 16.77 7.95 25.02
N GLU A 177 15.81 7.75 25.94
CA GLU A 177 15.83 8.43 27.25
C GLU A 177 17.09 8.02 28.03
N PRO A 178 17.91 8.99 28.47
CA PRO A 178 19.08 8.71 29.29
C PRO A 178 18.63 8.13 30.65
N GLY A 179 19.12 6.90 30.97
CA GLY A 179 18.97 6.30 32.28
C GLY A 179 20.17 6.60 33.21
N ASP A 180 20.29 5.82 34.28
CA ASP A 180 21.42 5.91 35.22
C ASP A 180 22.74 5.41 34.62
N GLY A 181 22.70 4.81 33.44
CA GLY A 181 23.83 4.14 32.79
C GLY A 181 24.53 4.93 31.70
N VAL A 182 24.44 6.25 31.68
CA VAL A 182 25.13 7.09 30.67
C VAL A 182 26.65 6.89 30.72
N PRO A 183 27.30 6.56 29.58
CA PRO A 183 28.75 6.35 29.55
C PRO A 183 29.52 7.58 29.94
N ALA A 184 30.52 7.41 30.86
CA ALA A 184 31.39 8.47 31.29
C ALA A 184 32.77 8.39 30.63
N GLY A 185 33.38 9.53 30.34
CA GLY A 185 34.75 9.60 29.81
C GLY A 185 34.86 9.36 28.30
N VAL A 186 33.74 9.23 27.59
CA VAL A 186 33.65 9.21 26.13
C VAL A 186 32.69 10.32 25.65
N PRO A 187 32.85 10.85 24.42
CA PRO A 187 31.89 11.76 23.85
C PRO A 187 30.52 11.07 23.64
N VAL A 188 29.45 11.75 24.08
CA VAL A 188 28.07 11.25 23.93
C VAL A 188 27.21 12.38 23.37
N ALA A 189 26.49 12.15 22.29
CA ALA A 189 25.53 13.07 21.71
C ALA A 189 24.12 12.48 21.77
N ASP A 190 23.22 13.22 22.40
CA ASP A 190 21.80 12.84 22.50
C ASP A 190 20.94 14.09 22.59
N PRO A 191 19.88 14.22 21.76
CA PRO A 191 18.91 15.33 21.83
C PRO A 191 18.21 15.43 23.17
N LYS A 192 18.02 14.29 23.89
CA LYS A 192 17.33 14.22 25.18
C LYS A 192 18.09 14.87 26.33
N PHE A 193 19.35 15.23 26.15
CA PHE A 193 20.09 16.04 27.14
C PHE A 193 19.64 17.50 27.18
N ALA A 194 18.93 17.98 26.16
CA ALA A 194 18.31 19.29 26.16
C ALA A 194 16.86 19.21 26.66
N GLU A 195 16.44 20.14 27.49
CA GLU A 195 15.05 20.20 28.00
C GLU A 195 13.99 20.28 26.87
N HIS A 196 14.36 20.88 25.75
CA HIS A 196 13.51 21.02 24.55
C HIS A 196 14.31 20.64 23.29
N GLY A 197 15.04 19.55 23.35
CA GLY A 197 15.78 19.02 22.21
C GLY A 197 14.85 18.55 21.08
N PRO A 198 15.38 18.46 19.86
CA PRO A 198 14.61 17.93 18.74
C PRO A 198 14.33 16.42 18.94
N GLU A 199 13.09 16.01 18.73
CA GLU A 199 12.73 14.58 18.78
C GLU A 199 13.14 13.89 17.48
N LEU A 200 14.43 13.56 17.34
CA LEU A 200 14.96 12.84 16.19
C LEU A 200 14.92 11.33 16.43
N SER A 201 14.92 10.56 15.35
CA SER A 201 15.23 9.13 15.37
C SER A 201 16.75 8.90 15.42
N GLY A 202 17.19 7.68 15.70
CA GLY A 202 18.62 7.33 15.63
C GLY A 202 19.24 7.62 14.27
N ALA A 203 18.52 7.37 13.17
CA ALA A 203 18.95 7.73 11.82
C ALA A 203 19.01 9.24 11.59
N GLY A 204 18.11 10.00 12.22
CA GLY A 204 18.17 11.47 12.22
C GLY A 204 19.41 12.00 12.96
N VAL A 205 19.73 11.44 14.12
CA VAL A 205 20.94 11.80 14.88
C VAL A 205 22.20 11.39 14.10
N ALA A 206 22.22 10.23 13.47
CA ALA A 206 23.33 9.80 12.60
C ALA A 206 23.52 10.73 11.40
N LEU A 207 22.43 11.25 10.80
CA LEU A 207 22.51 12.25 9.74
C LEU A 207 23.11 13.57 10.23
N ALA A 208 22.73 14.02 11.44
CA ALA A 208 23.30 15.20 12.07
C ALA A 208 24.78 15.01 12.41
N LEU A 209 25.19 13.82 12.82
CA LEU A 209 26.61 13.47 12.99
C LEU A 209 27.38 13.62 11.67
N VAL A 210 26.86 13.07 10.57
CA VAL A 210 27.50 13.20 9.24
C VAL A 210 27.61 14.67 8.83
N GLN A 211 26.58 15.48 9.10
CA GLN A 211 26.60 16.92 8.85
C GLN A 211 27.72 17.62 9.65
N ALA A 212 27.83 17.37 10.94
CA ALA A 212 28.80 18.00 11.83
C ALA A 212 30.24 17.59 11.49
N VAL A 213 30.48 16.30 11.25
CA VAL A 213 31.79 15.79 10.78
C VAL A 213 32.14 16.37 9.41
N GLY A 214 31.18 16.44 8.50
CA GLY A 214 31.37 17.00 7.16
C GLY A 214 31.71 18.47 7.21
N ALA A 215 31.09 19.26 8.07
CA ALA A 215 31.43 20.65 8.30
C ALA A 215 32.89 20.80 8.78
N THR A 216 33.32 19.94 9.70
CA THR A 216 34.70 19.95 10.25
C THR A 216 35.73 19.54 9.21
N LEU A 217 35.43 18.57 8.35
CA LEU A 217 36.39 18.05 7.34
C LEU A 217 36.30 18.76 5.98
N GLY A 218 35.42 19.75 5.80
CA GLY A 218 35.27 20.49 4.54
C GLY A 218 34.37 19.81 3.52
N PHE A 219 33.45 18.95 3.96
CA PHE A 219 32.43 18.28 3.15
C PHE A 219 31.00 18.65 3.60
N PRO A 220 30.60 19.93 3.63
CA PRO A 220 29.41 20.40 4.29
C PRO A 220 28.08 19.87 3.67
N GLU A 221 28.11 19.36 2.44
CA GLU A 221 26.90 18.95 1.71
C GLU A 221 26.70 17.41 1.62
N VAL A 222 27.64 16.60 2.10
CA VAL A 222 27.58 15.13 1.98
C VAL A 222 26.32 14.55 2.61
N TRP A 223 25.93 15.04 3.78
CA TRP A 223 24.77 14.56 4.52
C TRP A 223 23.45 14.65 3.73
N ARG A 224 23.32 15.66 2.85
CA ARG A 224 22.09 15.83 2.04
C ARG A 224 21.84 14.66 1.10
N SER A 225 22.92 14.00 0.67
CA SER A 225 22.81 12.81 -0.20
C SER A 225 22.34 11.56 0.50
N LEU A 226 22.16 11.60 1.82
CA LEU A 226 21.82 10.47 2.68
C LEU A 226 20.41 10.59 3.31
N THR A 227 19.67 11.63 2.94
CA THR A 227 18.33 11.90 3.49
C THR A 227 17.33 10.80 3.18
N ASP A 228 17.49 10.08 2.07
CA ASP A 228 16.69 8.92 1.71
C ASP A 228 16.89 7.73 2.66
N LEU A 229 18.08 7.52 3.18
CA LEU A 229 18.38 6.51 4.20
C LEU A 229 17.84 6.92 5.57
N ALA A 230 18.18 8.15 6.01
CA ALA A 230 17.73 8.64 7.30
C ALA A 230 16.20 8.73 7.38
N MET A 231 15.51 9.01 6.27
CA MET A 231 14.07 8.98 6.15
C MET A 231 13.48 7.59 6.48
N LEU A 232 14.11 6.49 6.06
CA LEU A 232 13.62 5.13 6.34
C LEU A 232 13.55 4.88 7.84
N GLY A 233 14.61 5.20 8.59
CA GLY A 233 14.63 5.06 10.05
C GLY A 233 13.64 5.99 10.71
N THR A 234 13.64 7.28 10.35
CA THR A 234 12.75 8.30 10.92
C THR A 234 11.27 7.94 10.79
N VAL A 235 10.87 7.36 9.64
CA VAL A 235 9.48 6.93 9.42
C VAL A 235 9.16 5.65 10.20
N ALA A 236 10.14 4.77 10.39
CA ALA A 236 9.95 3.47 11.04
C ALA A 236 9.92 3.56 12.57
N ASP A 237 10.66 4.47 13.17
CA ASP A 237 10.79 4.64 14.62
C ASP A 237 9.64 5.43 15.27
N ILE A 238 8.66 5.85 14.49
CA ILE A 238 7.46 6.52 15.01
C ILE A 238 7.77 7.84 15.76
N VAL A 239 8.81 8.57 15.34
CA VAL A 239 9.07 9.95 15.83
C VAL A 239 8.13 10.95 15.16
N PRO A 240 7.81 12.09 15.81
CA PRO A 240 6.88 13.07 15.25
C PRO A 240 7.35 13.65 13.91
N LEU A 241 6.54 13.52 12.86
CA LEU A 241 6.83 14.09 11.54
C LEU A 241 6.47 15.59 11.47
N VAL A 242 7.08 16.36 12.37
CA VAL A 242 6.99 17.82 12.46
C VAL A 242 8.39 18.44 12.42
N GLY A 243 8.48 19.73 12.16
CA GLY A 243 9.77 20.44 12.14
C GLY A 243 10.86 19.73 11.33
N PRO A 244 12.01 19.41 11.97
CA PRO A 244 13.15 18.79 11.29
C PRO A 244 12.84 17.42 10.67
N ASN A 245 12.10 16.56 11.38
CA ASN A 245 11.72 15.24 10.85
C ASN A 245 10.83 15.36 9.62
N ARG A 246 9.91 16.34 9.60
CA ARG A 246 9.08 16.60 8.43
C ARG A 246 9.91 17.02 7.22
N ALA A 247 10.87 17.91 7.42
CA ALA A 247 11.78 18.37 6.36
C ALA A 247 12.65 17.22 5.84
N LEU A 248 13.20 16.42 6.75
CA LEU A 248 14.00 15.24 6.41
C LEU A 248 13.20 14.23 5.60
N VAL A 249 12.00 13.88 6.05
CA VAL A 249 11.17 12.86 5.38
C VAL A 249 10.68 13.36 4.02
N ALA A 250 10.29 14.63 3.90
CA ALA A 250 9.90 15.21 2.62
C ALA A 250 11.04 15.16 1.60
N GLU A 251 12.25 15.56 2.01
CA GLU A 251 13.43 15.52 1.14
C GLU A 251 13.86 14.09 0.83
N GLY A 252 13.86 13.19 1.82
CA GLY A 252 14.19 11.78 1.63
C GLY A 252 13.29 11.08 0.63
N ILE A 253 11.98 11.31 0.71
CA ILE A 253 11.00 10.79 -0.27
C ILE A 253 11.26 11.39 -1.65
N ARG A 254 11.45 12.72 -1.74
CA ARG A 254 11.74 13.39 -2.99
C ARG A 254 12.99 12.80 -3.67
N ARG A 255 14.06 12.59 -2.88
CA ARG A 255 15.30 11.99 -3.37
C ARG A 255 15.10 10.54 -3.79
N ALA A 256 14.44 9.72 -2.98
CA ALA A 256 14.16 8.33 -3.31
C ALA A 256 13.33 8.17 -4.60
N ARG A 257 12.47 9.15 -4.91
CA ARG A 257 11.69 9.17 -6.16
C ARG A 257 12.53 9.57 -7.38
N SER A 258 13.42 10.56 -7.24
CA SER A 258 14.16 11.14 -8.37
C SER A 258 15.48 10.42 -8.65
N GLU A 259 16.17 9.97 -7.62
CA GLU A 259 17.50 9.37 -7.66
C GLU A 259 17.59 8.18 -6.70
N PRO A 260 16.79 7.11 -6.92
CA PRO A 260 16.72 5.99 -5.98
C PRO A 260 18.08 5.26 -5.88
N ARG A 261 18.49 4.94 -4.65
CA ARG A 261 19.61 4.03 -4.43
C ARG A 261 19.28 2.64 -4.93
N ALA A 262 20.27 1.88 -5.36
CA ALA A 262 20.10 0.53 -5.87
C ALA A 262 19.29 -0.35 -4.90
N GLY A 263 19.60 -0.30 -3.58
CA GLY A 263 18.90 -1.06 -2.56
C GLY A 263 17.44 -0.65 -2.39
N ILE A 264 17.13 0.65 -2.36
CA ILE A 264 15.76 1.16 -2.22
C ILE A 264 14.94 0.83 -3.49
N ALA A 265 15.53 0.99 -4.67
CA ALA A 265 14.88 0.66 -5.94
C ALA A 265 14.56 -0.83 -6.05
N ALA A 266 15.51 -1.71 -5.71
CA ALA A 266 15.30 -3.16 -5.71
C ALA A 266 14.22 -3.56 -4.71
N LEU A 267 14.24 -2.97 -3.50
CA LEU A 267 13.23 -3.24 -2.48
C LEU A 267 11.83 -2.81 -2.90
N ALA A 268 11.71 -1.62 -3.54
CA ALA A 268 10.45 -1.14 -4.09
C ALA A 268 9.93 -2.08 -5.19
N ALA A 269 10.82 -2.54 -6.08
CA ALA A 269 10.47 -3.45 -7.17
C ALA A 269 9.92 -4.79 -6.64
N VAL A 270 10.60 -5.44 -5.67
CA VAL A 270 10.09 -6.71 -5.09
C VAL A 270 8.83 -6.50 -4.25
N ALA A 271 8.61 -5.29 -3.73
CA ALA A 271 7.40 -4.93 -3.01
C ALA A 271 6.22 -4.58 -3.93
N GLY A 272 6.43 -4.49 -5.24
CA GLY A 272 5.42 -4.04 -6.21
C GLY A 272 5.07 -2.56 -6.05
N VAL A 273 6.00 -1.73 -5.56
CA VAL A 273 5.81 -0.30 -5.33
C VAL A 273 6.42 0.48 -6.47
N ASP A 274 5.64 1.32 -7.11
CA ASP A 274 6.18 2.35 -8.02
C ASP A 274 6.99 3.35 -7.20
N ILE A 275 8.31 3.36 -7.43
CA ILE A 275 9.23 4.22 -6.70
C ILE A 275 8.94 5.71 -6.93
N THR A 276 8.41 6.08 -8.08
CA THR A 276 8.08 7.47 -8.42
C THR A 276 6.88 7.98 -7.61
N ALA A 277 6.05 7.06 -7.11
CA ALA A 277 4.90 7.34 -6.27
C ALA A 277 5.15 7.02 -4.78
N LEU A 278 6.43 6.79 -4.37
CA LEU A 278 6.78 6.45 -2.99
C LEU A 278 6.29 7.54 -2.02
N ASP A 279 5.61 7.15 -0.96
CA ASP A 279 5.17 7.99 0.15
C ASP A 279 5.46 7.31 1.50
N THR A 280 5.14 7.97 2.60
CA THR A 280 5.36 7.41 3.94
C THR A 280 4.59 6.12 4.16
N ASP A 281 3.36 5.99 3.65
CA ASP A 281 2.58 4.76 3.80
C ASP A 281 3.24 3.59 3.07
N ARG A 282 3.74 3.80 1.85
CA ARG A 282 4.48 2.78 1.12
C ARG A 282 5.79 2.41 1.81
N VAL A 283 6.47 3.38 2.43
CA VAL A 283 7.64 3.09 3.27
C VAL A 283 7.22 2.21 4.45
N VAL A 284 6.22 2.60 5.24
CA VAL A 284 5.79 1.89 6.47
C VAL A 284 5.21 0.52 6.17
N TYR A 285 4.34 0.40 5.16
CA TYR A 285 3.58 -0.84 4.93
C TYR A 285 4.21 -1.77 3.90
N SER A 286 5.12 -1.26 3.05
CA SER A 286 5.72 -2.08 2.00
C SER A 286 7.23 -2.26 2.17
N LEU A 287 8.01 -1.22 2.43
CA LEU A 287 9.47 -1.33 2.51
C LEU A 287 9.95 -1.74 3.92
N ALA A 288 9.53 -1.01 4.95
CA ALA A 288 9.96 -1.24 6.33
C ALA A 288 9.70 -2.67 6.84
N PRO A 289 8.57 -3.34 6.55
CA PRO A 289 8.35 -4.71 6.99
C PRO A 289 9.36 -5.71 6.42
N ARG A 290 9.88 -5.48 5.20
CA ARG A 290 10.90 -6.31 4.56
C ARG A 290 12.27 -6.13 5.21
N LEU A 291 12.67 -4.90 5.46
CA LEU A 291 13.92 -4.58 6.15
C LEU A 291 13.91 -5.12 7.59
N ASN A 292 12.83 -4.87 8.33
CA ASN A 292 12.65 -5.37 9.69
C ASN A 292 12.53 -6.91 9.78
N ALA A 293 12.16 -7.58 8.70
CA ALA A 293 12.02 -9.04 8.70
C ALA A 293 13.36 -9.75 8.92
N ALA A 294 14.47 -9.20 8.44
CA ALA A 294 15.80 -9.74 8.67
C ALA A 294 16.10 -9.88 10.17
N GLY A 295 15.93 -8.83 10.97
CA GLY A 295 16.13 -8.84 12.41
C GLY A 295 15.15 -9.72 13.19
N ARG A 296 14.04 -10.17 12.56
CA ARG A 296 13.02 -11.02 13.17
C ARG A 296 13.13 -12.49 12.81
N MET A 297 13.69 -12.82 11.65
CA MET A 297 13.67 -14.17 11.08
C MET A 297 15.07 -14.68 10.72
N ALA A 298 16.06 -13.79 10.55
CA ALA A 298 17.38 -14.13 10.02
C ALA A 298 18.47 -13.20 10.59
N ASP A 299 19.48 -12.90 9.78
CA ASP A 299 20.57 -12.00 10.11
C ASP A 299 20.24 -10.57 9.60
N PRO A 300 20.16 -9.55 10.48
CA PRO A 300 19.88 -8.18 10.10
C PRO A 300 20.95 -7.55 9.20
N GLU A 301 22.15 -8.12 9.15
CA GLU A 301 23.26 -7.66 8.30
C GLU A 301 22.87 -7.59 6.81
N ILE A 302 21.96 -8.46 6.35
CA ILE A 302 21.44 -8.46 4.98
C ILE A 302 20.81 -7.11 4.63
N ALA A 303 20.08 -6.51 5.57
CA ALA A 303 19.44 -5.21 5.36
C ALA A 303 20.47 -4.08 5.34
N VAL A 304 21.50 -4.14 6.19
CA VAL A 304 22.63 -3.20 6.15
C VAL A 304 23.34 -3.28 4.80
N GLN A 305 23.66 -4.49 4.34
CA GLN A 305 24.33 -4.70 3.05
C GLN A 305 23.49 -4.17 1.88
N LEU A 306 22.18 -4.37 1.90
CA LEU A 306 21.28 -3.81 0.88
C LEU A 306 21.36 -2.29 0.82
N LEU A 307 21.34 -1.60 1.98
CA LEU A 307 21.36 -0.14 2.03
C LEU A 307 22.74 0.45 1.71
N LEU A 308 23.83 -0.26 1.99
CA LEU A 308 25.19 0.12 1.66
C LEU A 308 25.58 -0.18 0.22
N GLY A 309 24.93 -1.16 -0.41
CA GLY A 309 25.27 -1.65 -1.75
C GLY A 309 24.99 -0.64 -2.85
N THR A 310 25.85 -0.64 -3.87
CA THR A 310 25.72 0.22 -5.07
C THR A 310 25.48 -0.59 -6.34
N ASP A 311 25.73 -1.90 -6.32
CA ASP A 311 25.50 -2.78 -7.47
C ASP A 311 24.03 -3.19 -7.56
N PRO A 312 23.32 -2.89 -8.67
CA PRO A 312 21.91 -3.24 -8.80
C PRO A 312 21.63 -4.75 -8.79
N GLY A 313 22.57 -5.58 -9.28
CA GLY A 313 22.40 -7.02 -9.30
C GLY A 313 22.51 -7.64 -7.91
N GLU A 314 23.47 -7.18 -7.10
CA GLU A 314 23.57 -7.59 -5.69
C GLU A 314 22.38 -7.08 -4.88
N ALA A 315 21.95 -5.85 -5.10
CA ALA A 315 20.78 -5.27 -4.45
C ALA A 315 19.49 -6.06 -4.72
N ASP A 316 19.32 -6.52 -5.96
CA ASP A 316 18.18 -7.34 -6.35
C ASP A 316 18.18 -8.70 -5.61
N VAL A 317 19.32 -9.37 -5.50
CA VAL A 317 19.45 -10.62 -4.73
C VAL A 317 19.10 -10.42 -3.25
N LEU A 318 19.64 -9.35 -2.64
CA LEU A 318 19.39 -9.05 -1.23
C LEU A 318 17.92 -8.65 -0.97
N ALA A 319 17.32 -7.86 -1.88
CA ALA A 319 15.91 -7.47 -1.78
C ALA A 319 14.97 -8.69 -1.87
N HIS A 320 15.25 -9.65 -2.75
CA HIS A 320 14.49 -10.91 -2.82
C HIS A 320 14.65 -11.75 -1.56
N ALA A 321 15.84 -11.80 -0.97
CA ALA A 321 16.06 -12.50 0.30
C ALA A 321 15.24 -11.87 1.43
N LEU A 322 15.19 -10.53 1.50
CA LEU A 322 14.38 -9.80 2.48
C LEU A 322 12.88 -9.99 2.26
N ASP A 323 12.41 -10.04 1.01
CA ASP A 323 11.01 -10.33 0.70
C ASP A 323 10.63 -11.75 1.15
N GLU A 324 11.52 -12.73 0.93
CA GLU A 324 11.28 -14.10 1.41
C GLU A 324 11.25 -14.16 2.94
N HIS A 325 12.17 -13.48 3.64
CA HIS A 325 12.11 -13.39 5.10
C HIS A 325 10.82 -12.72 5.58
N ASN A 326 10.34 -11.71 4.87
CA ASN A 326 9.07 -11.07 5.19
C ASN A 326 7.87 -12.00 4.96
N ARG A 327 7.88 -12.86 3.92
CA ARG A 327 6.84 -13.88 3.70
C ARG A 327 6.85 -14.93 4.82
N VAL A 328 8.03 -15.40 5.22
CA VAL A 328 8.17 -16.33 6.35
C VAL A 328 7.65 -15.68 7.64
N ARG A 329 8.00 -14.41 7.89
CA ARG A 329 7.47 -13.64 9.01
C ARG A 329 5.94 -13.54 8.98
N GLN A 330 5.36 -13.21 7.82
CA GLN A 330 3.90 -13.10 7.66
C GLN A 330 3.19 -14.44 7.92
N ALA A 331 3.76 -15.54 7.46
CA ALA A 331 3.23 -16.88 7.73
C ALA A 331 3.28 -17.18 9.23
N ALA A 332 4.44 -17.00 9.87
CA ALA A 332 4.60 -17.21 11.31
C ALA A 332 3.70 -16.27 12.15
N GLU A 333 3.48 -15.03 11.69
CA GLU A 333 2.55 -14.09 12.31
C GLU A 333 1.10 -14.57 12.21
N SER A 334 0.69 -15.07 11.04
CA SER A 334 -0.67 -15.60 10.82
C SER A 334 -0.92 -16.83 11.70
N ASP A 335 0.00 -17.79 11.68
CA ASP A 335 -0.13 -19.02 12.45
C ASP A 335 -0.20 -18.73 13.97
N LEU A 336 0.66 -17.82 14.44
CA LEU A 336 0.66 -17.43 15.84
C LEU A 336 -0.59 -16.63 16.21
N TYR A 337 -1.08 -15.76 15.32
CA TYR A 337 -2.31 -15.02 15.55
C TYR A 337 -3.52 -15.96 15.68
N ASP A 338 -3.64 -16.95 14.79
CA ASP A 338 -4.74 -17.91 14.83
C ASP A 338 -4.70 -18.75 16.10
N ALA A 339 -3.51 -19.22 16.51
CA ALA A 339 -3.32 -19.94 17.76
C ALA A 339 -3.64 -19.07 19.00
N ALA A 340 -3.15 -17.85 19.03
CA ALA A 340 -3.41 -16.89 20.10
C ALA A 340 -4.89 -16.48 20.18
N TYR A 341 -5.56 -16.34 19.02
CA TYR A 341 -7.00 -16.05 18.97
C TYR A 341 -7.85 -17.21 19.49
N LEU A 342 -7.47 -18.44 19.18
CA LEU A 342 -8.13 -19.64 19.74
C LEU A 342 -7.95 -19.71 21.26
N GLU A 343 -6.74 -19.42 21.77
CA GLU A 343 -6.45 -19.40 23.21
C GLU A 343 -7.21 -18.24 23.90
N ALA A 344 -7.28 -17.06 23.26
CA ALA A 344 -8.09 -15.95 23.75
C ALA A 344 -9.57 -16.35 23.93
N GLY A 345 -10.12 -17.14 23.00
CA GLY A 345 -11.49 -17.67 23.10
C GLY A 345 -11.73 -18.58 24.30
N ARG A 346 -10.67 -19.11 24.93
CA ARG A 346 -10.72 -19.96 26.13
C ARG A 346 -10.49 -19.18 27.43
N THR A 347 -9.67 -18.15 27.37
CA THR A 347 -9.13 -17.47 28.57
C THR A 347 -9.70 -16.08 28.79
N PHE A 348 -10.32 -15.47 27.77
CA PHE A 348 -10.86 -14.10 27.83
C PHE A 348 -12.38 -14.10 27.96
N ALA A 349 -12.89 -13.48 29.02
CA ALA A 349 -14.30 -13.32 29.28
C ALA A 349 -14.78 -11.89 28.98
N SER A 350 -16.10 -11.77 28.78
CA SER A 350 -16.70 -10.43 28.60
C SER A 350 -16.52 -9.60 29.90
N GLY A 351 -15.86 -8.45 29.75
CA GLY A 351 -15.56 -7.55 30.89
C GLY A 351 -14.12 -7.60 31.35
N ASP A 352 -13.31 -8.55 30.88
CA ASP A 352 -11.87 -8.56 31.15
C ASP A 352 -11.20 -7.30 30.58
N ARG A 353 -10.24 -6.78 31.35
CA ARG A 353 -9.49 -5.55 31.03
C ARG A 353 -8.10 -5.80 30.48
N VAL A 354 -7.71 -7.03 30.34
CA VAL A 354 -6.44 -7.47 29.75
C VAL A 354 -6.59 -8.86 29.15
N LEU A 355 -5.93 -9.08 28.03
CA LEU A 355 -5.81 -10.39 27.41
C LEU A 355 -4.39 -10.91 27.63
N VAL A 356 -4.28 -12.09 28.25
CA VAL A 356 -2.99 -12.78 28.41
C VAL A 356 -3.10 -14.16 27.79
N VAL A 357 -2.35 -14.38 26.71
CA VAL A 357 -2.31 -15.66 26.00
C VAL A 357 -0.89 -16.22 25.98
N ALA A 358 -0.77 -17.54 26.01
CA ALA A 358 0.51 -18.22 26.02
C ALA A 358 0.44 -19.53 25.23
N GLY A 359 1.54 -19.92 24.62
CA GLY A 359 1.68 -21.19 23.94
C GLY A 359 3.12 -21.66 23.86
N GLU A 360 3.27 -22.97 23.73
CA GLU A 360 4.55 -23.60 23.44
C GLU A 360 4.85 -23.45 21.93
N ASP A 361 6.14 -23.42 21.56
CA ASP A 361 6.60 -23.34 20.18
C ASP A 361 6.14 -22.10 19.38
N TRP A 362 5.66 -21.06 20.06
CA TRP A 362 5.31 -19.81 19.41
C TRP A 362 6.58 -19.01 19.03
N HIS A 363 6.61 -18.51 17.80
CA HIS A 363 7.79 -17.80 17.29
C HIS A 363 7.99 -16.45 17.99
N GLU A 364 9.12 -16.27 18.66
CA GLU A 364 9.40 -15.09 19.48
C GLU A 364 9.49 -13.77 18.67
N GLY A 365 9.94 -13.83 17.42
CA GLY A 365 10.12 -12.65 16.55
C GLY A 365 8.83 -11.91 16.18
N VAL A 366 7.66 -12.57 16.28
CA VAL A 366 6.37 -11.99 15.87
C VAL A 366 5.38 -11.75 17.02
N ARG A 367 5.75 -12.09 18.27
CA ARG A 367 4.88 -11.91 19.46
C ARG A 367 4.31 -10.49 19.59
N GLY A 368 5.18 -9.47 19.46
CA GLY A 368 4.78 -8.08 19.59
C GLY A 368 3.80 -7.62 18.50
N ILE A 369 3.92 -8.17 17.28
CA ILE A 369 3.01 -7.88 16.17
C ILE A 369 1.64 -8.49 16.46
N VAL A 370 1.63 -9.74 16.91
CA VAL A 370 0.39 -10.44 17.28
C VAL A 370 -0.28 -9.76 18.48
N ALA A 371 0.49 -9.31 19.48
CA ALA A 371 -0.06 -8.55 20.59
C ALA A 371 -0.78 -7.28 20.11
N SER A 372 -0.19 -6.52 19.19
CA SER A 372 -0.83 -5.34 18.59
C SER A 372 -2.14 -5.69 17.86
N ARG A 373 -2.17 -6.79 17.09
CA ARG A 373 -3.39 -7.25 16.40
C ARG A 373 -4.49 -7.65 17.39
N LEU A 374 -4.11 -8.29 18.50
CA LEU A 374 -5.06 -8.66 19.55
C LEU A 374 -5.60 -7.43 20.28
N VAL A 375 -4.77 -6.41 20.56
CA VAL A 375 -5.24 -5.12 21.09
C VAL A 375 -6.29 -4.51 20.16
N GLY A 376 -6.01 -4.45 18.86
CA GLY A 376 -6.96 -3.94 17.86
C GLY A 376 -8.27 -4.74 17.81
N ARG A 377 -8.20 -6.08 18.05
CA ARG A 377 -9.37 -6.96 18.01
C ARG A 377 -10.21 -6.91 19.29
N PHE A 378 -9.54 -6.87 20.46
CA PHE A 378 -10.20 -6.99 21.76
C PHE A 378 -10.39 -5.62 22.46
N GLY A 379 -9.67 -4.58 22.04
CA GLY A 379 -9.74 -3.23 22.61
C GLY A 379 -9.28 -3.15 24.06
N VAL A 380 -8.39 -4.05 24.49
CA VAL A 380 -7.75 -4.09 25.81
C VAL A 380 -6.26 -4.38 25.63
N PRO A 381 -5.41 -4.05 26.61
CA PRO A 381 -4.02 -4.50 26.59
C PRO A 381 -3.92 -6.00 26.35
N ALA A 382 -2.96 -6.41 25.54
CA ALA A 382 -2.73 -7.82 25.22
C ALA A 382 -1.25 -8.20 25.41
N LEU A 383 -1.03 -9.31 26.09
CA LEU A 383 0.28 -9.91 26.33
C LEU A 383 0.31 -11.30 25.68
N VAL A 384 1.33 -11.55 24.88
CA VAL A 384 1.55 -12.81 24.16
C VAL A 384 2.85 -13.43 24.63
N PHE A 385 2.76 -14.62 25.21
CA PHE A 385 3.90 -15.35 25.75
C PHE A 385 4.24 -16.58 24.91
N CYS A 386 5.55 -16.78 24.71
CA CYS A 386 6.11 -18.04 24.26
C CYS A 386 6.68 -18.79 25.46
N ILE A 387 6.31 -20.05 25.63
CA ILE A 387 6.83 -20.91 26.70
C ILE A 387 7.91 -21.82 26.11
N GLN A 388 9.10 -21.72 26.66
CA GLN A 388 10.24 -22.58 26.32
C GLN A 388 11.08 -22.88 27.55
N ASP A 389 11.47 -24.11 27.75
CA ASP A 389 12.33 -24.57 28.88
C ASP A 389 11.83 -24.13 30.28
N GLY A 390 10.50 -24.09 30.48
CA GLY A 390 9.88 -23.67 31.73
C GLY A 390 9.85 -22.17 31.97
N GLN A 391 10.26 -21.36 30.99
CA GLN A 391 10.21 -19.91 31.00
C GLN A 391 9.11 -19.40 30.05
N ALA A 392 8.35 -18.41 30.48
CA ALA A 392 7.42 -17.67 29.67
C ALA A 392 8.02 -16.30 29.31
N GLN A 393 8.35 -16.11 28.04
CA GLN A 393 8.83 -14.82 27.52
C GLN A 393 7.72 -14.13 26.76
N GLY A 394 7.35 -12.93 27.18
CA GLY A 394 6.20 -12.19 26.66
C GLY A 394 6.54 -10.89 25.98
N SER A 395 5.64 -10.48 25.07
CA SER A 395 5.53 -9.11 24.58
C SER A 395 4.12 -8.61 24.82
N GLY A 396 4.00 -7.41 25.40
CA GLY A 396 2.72 -6.74 25.64
C GLY A 396 2.55 -5.49 24.78
N ARG A 397 1.30 -5.22 24.47
CA ARG A 397 0.86 -3.96 23.86
C ARG A 397 -0.34 -3.42 24.62
N SER A 398 -0.44 -2.10 24.72
CA SER A 398 -1.48 -1.43 25.49
C SER A 398 -2.47 -0.69 24.62
N VAL A 399 -3.52 -0.15 25.25
CA VAL A 399 -4.43 0.85 24.74
C VAL A 399 -4.02 2.23 25.28
N GLU A 400 -4.38 3.30 24.59
CA GLU A 400 -3.90 4.67 24.87
C GLU A 400 -4.09 5.12 26.35
N GLY A 401 -5.18 4.71 27.00
CA GLY A 401 -5.47 5.11 28.38
C GLY A 401 -4.81 4.25 29.47
N VAL A 402 -4.01 3.22 29.12
CA VAL A 402 -3.45 2.27 30.07
C VAL A 402 -1.93 2.21 29.97
N ASP A 403 -1.23 2.67 31.01
CA ASP A 403 0.20 2.49 31.16
C ASP A 403 0.51 1.05 31.62
N LEU A 404 0.92 0.22 30.65
CA LEU A 404 1.23 -1.18 30.89
C LEU A 404 2.58 -1.35 31.62
N TYR A 405 3.54 -0.44 31.44
CA TYR A 405 4.82 -0.48 32.14
C TYR A 405 4.62 -0.20 33.65
N ALA A 406 3.84 0.80 33.99
CA ALA A 406 3.49 1.09 35.38
C ALA A 406 2.77 -0.10 36.05
N ALA A 407 1.83 -0.73 35.31
CA ALA A 407 1.15 -1.94 35.80
C ALA A 407 2.10 -3.12 36.05
N LEU A 408 3.11 -3.32 35.20
CA LEU A 408 4.13 -4.35 35.38
C LEU A 408 5.07 -4.01 36.53
N THR A 409 5.36 -2.75 36.77
CA THR A 409 6.20 -2.30 37.91
C THR A 409 5.58 -2.72 39.26
N GLU A 410 4.26 -2.69 39.40
CA GLU A 410 3.58 -3.22 40.60
C GLU A 410 3.70 -4.75 40.75
N LEU A 411 3.91 -5.45 39.64
CA LEU A 411 4.07 -6.89 39.58
C LEU A 411 5.54 -7.34 39.49
N ALA A 412 6.49 -6.43 39.57
CA ALA A 412 7.93 -6.69 39.43
C ALA A 412 8.43 -7.89 40.25
N PRO A 413 7.96 -8.16 41.50
CA PRO A 413 8.41 -9.34 42.28
C PRO A 413 8.05 -10.69 41.65
N MET A 414 7.15 -10.74 40.67
CA MET A 414 6.76 -11.97 39.97
C MET A 414 7.54 -12.16 38.65
N LEU A 415 8.28 -11.15 38.21
CA LEU A 415 8.96 -11.12 36.94
C LEU A 415 10.47 -11.35 37.14
N ASP A 416 11.05 -12.17 36.27
CA ASP A 416 12.50 -12.32 36.21
C ASP A 416 13.17 -11.10 35.58
N ARG A 417 12.48 -10.52 34.58
CA ARG A 417 12.88 -9.27 33.90
C ARG A 417 11.67 -8.64 33.21
N PHE A 418 11.68 -7.35 33.14
CA PHE A 418 10.74 -6.59 32.28
C PHE A 418 11.36 -5.25 31.88
N GLY A 419 10.82 -4.65 30.82
CA GLY A 419 11.24 -3.36 30.32
C GLY A 419 10.31 -2.88 29.20
N GLY A 420 10.47 -1.62 28.79
CA GLY A 420 9.69 -0.99 27.76
C GLY A 420 9.06 0.32 28.19
N HIS A 421 7.94 0.67 27.61
CA HIS A 421 7.22 1.93 27.82
C HIS A 421 5.72 1.67 28.05
N ALA A 422 4.95 2.72 28.36
CA ALA A 422 3.52 2.63 28.61
C ALA A 422 2.73 1.79 27.60
N MET A 423 3.07 1.90 26.30
CA MET A 423 2.35 1.24 25.21
C MET A 423 2.92 -0.12 24.79
N ALA A 424 4.19 -0.41 25.10
CA ALA A 424 4.86 -1.61 24.62
C ALA A 424 5.86 -2.12 25.66
N VAL A 425 5.71 -3.39 26.05
CA VAL A 425 6.55 -4.01 27.07
C VAL A 425 7.08 -5.36 26.61
N GLY A 426 8.30 -5.69 27.10
CA GLY A 426 8.87 -7.04 27.08
C GLY A 426 9.01 -7.55 28.51
N LEU A 427 8.74 -8.83 28.74
CA LEU A 427 8.83 -9.41 30.10
C LEU A 427 9.13 -10.90 30.04
N ALA A 428 9.65 -11.41 31.15
CA ALA A 428 9.86 -12.85 31.35
C ALA A 428 9.52 -13.26 32.77
N LEU A 429 8.94 -14.46 32.90
CA LEU A 429 8.60 -15.06 34.22
C LEU A 429 8.62 -16.58 34.10
N PRO A 430 8.73 -17.33 35.24
CA PRO A 430 8.55 -18.76 35.21
C PRO A 430 7.17 -19.18 34.71
N ALA A 431 7.11 -20.11 33.74
CA ALA A 431 5.84 -20.56 33.15
C ALA A 431 4.80 -21.00 34.18
N ALA A 432 5.26 -21.61 35.30
CA ALA A 432 4.41 -22.02 36.42
C ALA A 432 3.71 -20.84 37.15
N SER A 433 4.22 -19.62 36.99
CA SER A 433 3.65 -18.40 37.58
C SER A 433 2.65 -17.68 36.67
N LEU A 434 2.46 -18.14 35.43
CA LEU A 434 1.70 -17.41 34.40
C LEU A 434 0.20 -17.23 34.77
N ASP A 435 -0.41 -18.25 35.39
CA ASP A 435 -1.82 -18.14 35.76
C ASP A 435 -2.03 -17.16 36.91
N LEU A 436 -1.12 -17.15 37.90
CA LEU A 436 -1.14 -16.18 38.99
C LEU A 436 -0.86 -14.75 38.46
N PHE A 437 0.07 -14.63 37.52
CA PHE A 437 0.32 -13.34 36.84
C PHE A 437 -0.91 -12.83 36.12
N ARG A 438 -1.61 -13.69 35.36
CA ARG A 438 -2.86 -13.36 34.66
C ARG A 438 -3.92 -12.86 35.64
N GLU A 439 -4.11 -13.55 36.72
CA GLU A 439 -5.06 -13.16 37.78
C GLU A 439 -4.72 -11.79 38.39
N ARG A 440 -3.44 -11.58 38.77
CA ARG A 440 -2.98 -10.36 39.42
C ARG A 440 -3.07 -9.14 38.48
N LEU A 441 -2.60 -9.29 37.24
CA LEU A 441 -2.68 -8.21 36.24
C LEU A 441 -4.15 -7.90 35.89
N GLY A 442 -4.98 -8.94 35.76
CA GLY A 442 -6.41 -8.78 35.53
C GLY A 442 -7.09 -8.01 36.66
N GLY A 443 -6.79 -8.37 37.92
CA GLY A 443 -7.33 -7.67 39.12
C GLY A 443 -6.87 -6.21 39.19
N LEU A 444 -5.62 -5.93 38.90
CA LEU A 444 -5.05 -4.58 38.84
C LEU A 444 -5.78 -3.71 37.80
N LEU A 445 -5.89 -4.21 36.56
CA LEU A 445 -6.50 -3.46 35.47
C LEU A 445 -8.03 -3.38 35.59
N ALA A 446 -8.68 -4.32 36.23
CA ALA A 446 -10.10 -4.26 36.52
C ALA A 446 -10.50 -3.11 37.45
N SER A 447 -9.57 -2.65 38.30
CA SER A 447 -9.77 -1.51 39.19
C SER A 447 -9.71 -0.15 38.48
N ARG A 448 -9.21 -0.07 37.26
CA ARG A 448 -9.11 1.19 36.51
C ARG A 448 -10.47 1.62 35.97
N PRO A 449 -10.67 2.95 35.77
CA PRO A 449 -11.87 3.49 35.14
C PRO A 449 -12.17 2.85 33.78
N ALA A 450 -13.44 2.64 33.45
CA ALA A 450 -13.83 2.08 32.18
C ALA A 450 -13.43 2.98 30.99
N GLU A 451 -13.38 4.27 31.22
CA GLU A 451 -12.99 5.30 30.25
C GLU A 451 -11.55 5.18 29.77
N ASP A 452 -10.64 4.59 30.58
CA ASP A 452 -9.25 4.32 30.16
C ASP A 452 -9.14 3.30 29.01
N PHE A 453 -10.21 2.52 28.79
CA PHE A 453 -10.27 1.48 27.75
C PHE A 453 -11.13 1.87 26.55
N VAL A 454 -11.67 3.10 26.54
CA VAL A 454 -12.44 3.63 25.42
C VAL A 454 -11.47 4.23 24.39
N SER A 455 -11.51 3.71 23.16
CA SER A 455 -10.71 4.28 22.07
C SER A 455 -11.13 5.73 21.81
N ARG A 456 -10.17 6.62 21.70
CA ARG A 456 -10.39 8.01 21.30
C ARG A 456 -10.13 8.16 19.81
N VAL A 457 -11.06 8.82 19.13
CA VAL A 457 -10.96 9.15 17.72
C VAL A 457 -10.90 10.68 17.61
N ILE A 458 -9.74 11.19 17.25
CA ILE A 458 -9.53 12.63 17.08
C ILE A 458 -9.93 13.00 15.66
N ILE A 459 -10.93 13.85 15.51
CA ILE A 459 -11.47 14.34 14.25
C ILE A 459 -10.96 15.75 14.01
N ASP A 460 -10.30 15.97 12.89
CA ASP A 460 -9.73 17.26 12.51
C ASP A 460 -10.82 18.27 12.09
N ALA A 461 -11.85 17.81 11.36
CA ALA A 461 -12.96 18.66 10.94
C ALA A 461 -14.24 17.86 10.66
N GLU A 462 -15.39 18.47 10.95
CA GLU A 462 -16.69 18.01 10.48
C GLU A 462 -17.02 18.69 9.16
N VAL A 463 -17.48 17.92 8.18
CA VAL A 463 -17.71 18.41 6.81
C VAL A 463 -19.04 17.87 6.28
N PRO A 464 -19.76 18.64 5.44
CA PRO A 464 -20.90 18.11 4.72
C PRO A 464 -20.41 17.20 3.57
N LEU A 465 -21.24 16.26 3.16
CA LEU A 465 -20.84 15.24 2.18
C LEU A 465 -20.55 15.83 0.79
N ASP A 466 -21.23 16.90 0.42
CA ASP A 466 -21.07 17.62 -0.85
C ASP A 466 -19.77 18.43 -0.95
N ALA A 467 -19.11 18.70 0.18
CA ALA A 467 -17.78 19.34 0.18
C ALA A 467 -16.65 18.40 -0.21
N LEU A 468 -16.91 17.09 -0.28
CA LEU A 468 -15.90 16.08 -0.55
C LEU A 468 -15.64 15.96 -2.05
N SER A 469 -14.62 16.64 -2.53
CA SER A 469 -14.24 16.70 -3.94
C SER A 469 -12.82 16.18 -4.20
N ARG A 470 -12.46 15.98 -5.47
CA ARG A 470 -11.10 15.60 -5.89
C ARG A 470 -10.09 16.69 -5.56
N GLU A 471 -10.49 17.95 -5.69
CA GLU A 471 -9.69 19.11 -5.34
C GLU A 471 -9.36 19.08 -3.84
N LEU A 472 -10.33 18.75 -3.00
CA LEU A 472 -10.11 18.59 -1.56
C LEU A 472 -9.13 17.44 -1.26
N VAL A 473 -9.25 16.29 -1.94
CA VAL A 473 -8.27 15.19 -1.81
C VAL A 473 -6.86 15.69 -2.12
N SER A 474 -6.71 16.41 -3.22
CA SER A 474 -5.41 16.97 -3.64
C SER A 474 -4.87 17.99 -2.63
N GLU A 475 -5.72 18.87 -2.10
CA GLU A 475 -5.31 19.84 -1.08
C GLU A 475 -4.88 19.16 0.23
N LEU A 476 -5.65 18.19 0.71
CA LEU A 476 -5.32 17.46 1.92
C LEU A 476 -4.03 16.64 1.77
N ALA A 477 -3.74 16.15 0.57
CA ALA A 477 -2.47 15.48 0.26
C ALA A 477 -1.25 16.39 0.43
N LEU A 478 -1.38 17.70 0.25
CA LEU A 478 -0.30 18.68 0.49
C LEU A 478 0.12 18.74 1.96
N LEU A 479 -0.73 18.31 2.89
CA LEU A 479 -0.42 18.24 4.30
C LEU A 479 0.58 17.12 4.65
N GLY A 480 0.88 16.21 3.71
CA GLY A 480 1.93 15.19 3.82
C GLY A 480 3.34 15.79 3.90
N PRO A 481 4.38 15.00 4.29
CA PRO A 481 4.33 13.58 4.63
C PRO A 481 3.56 13.28 5.92
N PHE A 482 2.75 12.21 5.90
CA PHE A 482 1.95 11.80 7.05
C PHE A 482 2.66 10.74 7.89
N GLY A 483 2.37 10.71 9.18
CA GLY A 483 2.91 9.76 10.13
C GLY A 483 2.60 10.17 11.57
N PHE A 484 3.39 9.69 12.53
CA PHE A 484 3.23 10.10 13.91
C PHE A 484 3.41 11.62 14.05
N GLY A 485 2.63 12.29 14.90
CA GLY A 485 2.65 13.76 15.05
C GLY A 485 2.01 14.55 13.89
N ASN A 486 1.87 13.96 12.69
CA ASN A 486 1.18 14.54 11.54
C ASN A 486 0.35 13.45 10.82
N LYS A 487 -0.72 12.99 11.49
CA LYS A 487 -1.61 11.96 10.94
C LYS A 487 -2.34 12.46 9.70
N ARG A 488 -2.78 11.55 8.81
CA ARG A 488 -3.74 11.91 7.75
C ARG A 488 -4.94 12.59 8.38
N PRO A 489 -5.49 13.66 7.77
CA PRO A 489 -6.68 14.30 8.28
C PRO A 489 -7.84 13.32 8.39
N LEU A 490 -8.40 13.23 9.58
CA LEU A 490 -9.60 12.45 9.84
C LEU A 490 -10.78 13.39 9.86
N LEU A 491 -11.65 13.25 8.88
CA LEU A 491 -12.87 14.05 8.73
C LEU A 491 -14.06 13.28 9.29
N ALA A 492 -15.14 13.99 9.60
CA ALA A 492 -16.40 13.36 9.95
C ALA A 492 -17.57 13.95 9.19
N VAL A 493 -18.50 13.09 8.81
CA VAL A 493 -19.84 13.45 8.37
C VAL A 493 -20.85 13.00 9.41
N ARG A 494 -21.90 13.78 9.59
CA ARG A 494 -22.94 13.52 10.57
C ARG A 494 -24.26 13.15 9.91
N GLY A 495 -24.94 12.16 10.49
CA GLY A 495 -26.32 11.87 10.13
C GLY A 495 -26.52 11.32 8.73
N VAL A 496 -25.56 10.56 8.21
CA VAL A 496 -25.67 9.91 6.90
C VAL A 496 -26.33 8.55 6.99
N PHE A 497 -26.98 8.12 5.92
CA PHE A 497 -27.54 6.77 5.79
C PHE A 497 -26.56 5.90 5.01
N MET A 498 -26.46 4.63 5.38
CA MET A 498 -25.60 3.66 4.69
C MET A 498 -26.43 2.82 3.72
N ASN A 499 -26.25 3.01 2.44
CA ASN A 499 -26.93 2.27 1.38
C ASN A 499 -26.00 1.29 0.67
N GLY A 500 -26.57 0.30 -0.02
CA GLY A 500 -25.81 -0.67 -0.83
C GLY A 500 -24.75 -1.44 -0.05
N ARG A 501 -25.00 -1.72 1.21
CA ARG A 501 -24.05 -2.36 2.13
C ARG A 501 -23.70 -3.76 1.67
N LYS A 502 -22.40 -4.06 1.62
CA LYS A 502 -21.92 -5.40 1.30
C LYS A 502 -20.55 -5.67 1.91
N ARG A 503 -20.31 -6.93 2.22
CA ARG A 503 -18.98 -7.41 2.55
C ARG A 503 -18.17 -7.62 1.28
N VAL A 504 -16.89 -7.30 1.32
CA VAL A 504 -15.94 -7.45 0.21
C VAL A 504 -14.60 -7.97 0.73
N GLY A 505 -13.72 -8.42 -0.18
CA GLY A 505 -12.46 -9.08 0.15
C GLY A 505 -12.60 -10.61 0.08
N LYS A 506 -11.45 -11.32 -0.01
CA LYS A 506 -11.43 -12.80 -0.14
C LYS A 506 -12.03 -13.52 1.05
N ALA A 507 -11.90 -12.96 2.25
CA ALA A 507 -12.44 -13.47 3.51
C ALA A 507 -13.65 -12.66 3.99
N GLU A 508 -14.24 -11.81 3.13
CA GLU A 508 -15.36 -10.92 3.47
C GLU A 508 -15.07 -10.00 4.68
N GLU A 509 -13.80 -9.66 4.88
CA GLU A 509 -13.31 -8.92 6.04
C GLU A 509 -13.44 -7.39 5.92
N HIS A 510 -13.85 -6.88 4.76
CA HIS A 510 -14.07 -5.44 4.52
C HIS A 510 -15.54 -5.16 4.33
N PHE A 511 -15.95 -3.95 4.66
CA PHE A 511 -17.34 -3.53 4.56
C PHE A 511 -17.45 -2.30 3.63
N LYS A 512 -18.24 -2.40 2.58
CA LYS A 512 -18.46 -1.35 1.59
C LYS A 512 -19.91 -0.88 1.62
N PHE A 513 -20.11 0.44 1.53
CA PHE A 513 -21.42 1.06 1.51
C PHE A 513 -21.38 2.39 0.74
N THR A 514 -22.51 2.99 0.49
CA THR A 514 -22.64 4.36 0.00
C THR A 514 -23.23 5.21 1.11
N ALA A 515 -22.49 6.21 1.56
CA ALA A 515 -22.98 7.23 2.50
C ALA A 515 -23.90 8.21 1.75
N PHE A 516 -24.99 8.59 2.38
CA PHE A 516 -26.04 9.42 1.80
C PHE A 516 -26.64 10.36 2.88
N ASP A 517 -26.71 11.66 2.62
CA ASP A 517 -27.21 12.68 3.56
C ASP A 517 -28.49 13.38 3.08
N GLY A 518 -29.01 12.96 1.92
CA GLY A 518 -30.17 13.59 1.29
C GLY A 518 -29.83 14.64 0.24
N VAL A 519 -28.59 15.10 0.20
CA VAL A 519 -28.09 16.11 -0.77
C VAL A 519 -27.03 15.48 -1.68
N ALA A 520 -26.13 14.71 -1.11
CA ALA A 520 -25.03 14.08 -1.78
C ALA A 520 -24.92 12.59 -1.41
N SER A 521 -24.14 11.85 -2.18
CA SER A 521 -23.76 10.49 -1.86
C SER A 521 -22.32 10.20 -2.27
N LEU A 522 -21.62 9.41 -1.43
CA LEU A 522 -20.26 9.00 -1.72
C LEU A 522 -20.04 7.52 -1.37
N PRO A 523 -19.22 6.79 -2.16
CA PRO A 523 -18.80 5.46 -1.79
C PRO A 523 -17.90 5.50 -0.55
N ALA A 524 -18.05 4.48 0.30
CA ALA A 524 -17.25 4.31 1.50
C ALA A 524 -16.81 2.86 1.64
N ILE A 525 -15.61 2.67 2.16
CA ILE A 525 -15.08 1.36 2.51
C ILE A 525 -14.47 1.39 3.91
N ALA A 526 -14.78 0.38 4.71
CA ALA A 526 -14.17 0.14 6.01
C ALA A 526 -13.36 -1.14 5.94
N PHE A 527 -12.04 -1.03 6.06
CA PHE A 527 -11.15 -2.18 6.01
C PHE A 527 -11.09 -2.90 7.36
N ARG A 528 -11.29 -4.24 7.35
CA ARG A 528 -11.23 -5.11 8.54
C ARG A 528 -12.12 -4.67 9.71
N CYS A 529 -13.21 -4.02 9.42
CA CYS A 529 -14.20 -3.57 10.41
C CYS A 529 -15.27 -4.65 10.61
N ALA A 530 -14.88 -5.80 11.13
CA ALA A 530 -15.84 -6.84 11.49
C ALA A 530 -16.81 -6.29 12.55
N GLY A 531 -18.10 -6.33 12.27
CA GLY A 531 -19.14 -5.94 13.23
C GLY A 531 -19.83 -4.59 12.97
N ILE A 532 -19.32 -3.75 12.06
CA ILE A 532 -19.98 -2.48 11.68
C ILE A 532 -21.45 -2.74 11.25
N GLU A 533 -21.67 -3.79 10.48
CA GLU A 533 -23.00 -4.20 10.01
C GLU A 533 -23.95 -4.67 11.11
N THR A 534 -23.42 -5.06 12.30
CA THR A 534 -24.24 -5.48 13.45
C THR A 534 -24.64 -4.30 14.32
N LEU A 535 -23.93 -3.17 14.18
CA LEU A 535 -24.21 -1.95 14.96
C LEU A 535 -25.28 -1.08 14.34
N VAL A 536 -25.52 -1.24 13.04
CA VAL A 536 -26.27 -0.25 12.26
C VAL A 536 -27.37 -0.90 11.48
N ASP A 537 -28.59 -0.58 11.82
CA ASP A 537 -29.75 -0.89 10.99
C ASP A 537 -29.69 -0.03 9.71
N THR A 538 -30.25 -0.52 8.60
CA THR A 538 -30.31 0.18 7.33
C THR A 538 -31.06 1.51 7.40
N GLU A 539 -31.99 1.64 8.34
CA GLU A 539 -32.87 2.81 8.51
C GLU A 539 -32.29 3.84 9.49
N SER A 540 -31.19 3.51 10.19
CA SER A 540 -30.62 4.40 11.19
C SER A 540 -29.59 5.32 10.58
N ALA A 541 -29.66 6.60 10.91
CA ALA A 541 -28.61 7.55 10.57
C ALA A 541 -27.36 7.29 11.41
N VAL A 542 -26.20 7.40 10.79
CA VAL A 542 -24.88 7.19 11.40
C VAL A 542 -24.00 8.42 11.23
N ASP A 543 -23.07 8.54 12.15
CA ASP A 543 -21.94 9.43 11.99
C ASP A 543 -20.74 8.59 11.50
N VAL A 544 -19.99 9.06 10.52
CA VAL A 544 -18.84 8.36 9.95
C VAL A 544 -17.59 9.22 10.08
N ALA A 545 -16.55 8.68 10.73
CA ALA A 545 -15.21 9.24 10.73
C ALA A 545 -14.38 8.54 9.63
N PHE A 546 -13.73 9.31 8.77
CA PHE A 546 -13.08 8.79 7.58
C PHE A 546 -11.89 9.63 7.14
N GLU A 547 -10.97 8.99 6.46
CA GLU A 547 -10.01 9.65 5.58
C GLU A 547 -10.59 9.69 4.16
N ILE A 548 -10.24 10.71 3.38
CA ILE A 548 -10.70 10.84 1.99
C ILE A 548 -9.57 10.44 1.04
N ASP A 549 -9.91 9.69 -0.01
CA ASP A 549 -8.98 9.25 -1.04
C ASP A 549 -9.67 9.19 -2.41
N CYS A 550 -8.89 9.01 -3.47
CA CYS A 550 -9.40 8.69 -4.79
C CYS A 550 -9.23 7.20 -5.07
N ASP A 551 -10.30 6.55 -5.51
CA ASP A 551 -10.34 5.16 -5.97
C ASP A 551 -10.59 5.15 -7.48
N GLU A 552 -9.86 4.31 -8.20
CA GLU A 552 -10.12 4.07 -9.61
C GLU A 552 -11.19 2.99 -9.78
N TRP A 553 -12.28 3.34 -10.41
CA TRP A 553 -13.37 2.42 -10.66
C TRP A 553 -13.81 2.50 -12.11
N ARG A 554 -13.69 1.41 -12.84
CA ARG A 554 -14.00 1.33 -14.28
C ARG A 554 -13.23 2.35 -15.15
N GLY A 555 -11.99 2.63 -14.82
CA GLY A 555 -11.17 3.61 -15.50
C GLY A 555 -11.47 5.08 -15.14
N VAL A 556 -12.31 5.31 -14.12
CA VAL A 556 -12.67 6.64 -13.64
C VAL A 556 -12.24 6.82 -12.20
N GLU A 557 -11.42 7.82 -11.95
CA GLU A 557 -11.10 8.22 -10.58
C GLU A 557 -12.33 8.84 -9.92
N ARG A 558 -12.63 8.38 -8.72
CA ARG A 558 -13.73 8.90 -7.90
C ARG A 558 -13.30 9.07 -6.46
N VAL A 559 -13.89 10.04 -5.79
CA VAL A 559 -13.69 10.26 -4.37
C VAL A 559 -14.31 9.10 -3.58
N GLN A 560 -13.58 8.60 -2.60
CA GLN A 560 -14.02 7.53 -1.70
C GLN A 560 -13.70 7.88 -0.26
N MET A 561 -14.59 7.51 0.66
CA MET A 561 -14.38 7.59 2.09
C MET A 561 -13.74 6.30 2.59
N LEU A 562 -12.58 6.39 3.21
CA LEU A 562 -11.94 5.30 3.94
C LEU A 562 -12.40 5.37 5.40
N ALA A 563 -13.54 4.73 5.71
CA ALA A 563 -14.15 4.78 7.02
C ALA A 563 -13.25 4.15 8.08
N ARG A 564 -12.96 4.90 9.13
CA ARG A 564 -12.14 4.50 10.27
C ARG A 564 -12.98 4.16 11.47
N ASP A 565 -14.11 4.84 11.62
CA ASP A 565 -15.09 4.59 12.69
C ASP A 565 -16.50 4.96 12.22
N VAL A 566 -17.48 4.23 12.71
CA VAL A 566 -18.91 4.46 12.41
C VAL A 566 -19.68 4.30 13.70
N ARG A 567 -20.56 5.24 14.03
CA ARG A 567 -21.41 5.15 15.22
C ARG A 567 -22.85 5.52 14.91
N LEU A 568 -23.78 4.97 15.65
CA LEU A 568 -25.16 5.42 15.61
C LEU A 568 -25.25 6.87 16.04
N ARG A 569 -26.00 7.66 15.31
CA ARG A 569 -26.31 9.02 15.73
C ARG A 569 -27.24 8.94 16.94
N GLU A 570 -26.85 9.54 18.05
CA GLU A 570 -27.74 9.75 19.17
C GLU A 570 -28.85 10.72 18.74
N ALA A 571 -30.12 10.35 18.94
CA ALA A 571 -31.24 11.21 18.60
C ALA A 571 -31.13 12.50 19.44
N GLU A 572 -30.97 13.64 18.80
CA GLU A 572 -31.14 14.92 19.44
C GLU A 572 -32.64 15.04 19.85
N PRO A 573 -32.93 15.40 21.10
CA PRO A 573 -34.31 15.36 21.64
C PRO A 573 -35.30 16.33 20.98
N ASP A 574 -34.88 17.20 20.06
CA ASP A 574 -35.71 18.29 19.55
C ASP A 574 -35.72 18.53 18.03
N ALA A 575 -35.40 17.53 17.18
CA ALA A 575 -35.55 17.68 15.73
C ALA A 575 -36.91 17.14 15.27
N PRO A 576 -37.75 17.92 14.55
CA PRO A 576 -38.99 17.39 13.99
C PRO A 576 -38.70 16.38 12.85
N ALA A 577 -38.86 15.13 13.15
CA ALA A 577 -38.44 14.00 12.31
C ALA A 577 -39.34 13.69 11.11
N SER A 578 -40.43 14.38 10.88
CA SER A 578 -41.45 13.87 9.95
C SER A 578 -41.58 14.57 8.60
N ALA A 579 -41.08 15.77 8.40
CA ALA A 579 -41.25 16.49 7.13
C ALA A 579 -40.07 16.37 6.13
N LEU A 580 -38.88 16.05 6.62
CA LEU A 580 -37.68 15.86 5.80
C LEU A 580 -37.53 14.45 5.19
N VAL A 581 -38.20 13.45 5.80
CA VAL A 581 -37.99 12.05 5.44
C VAL A 581 -38.74 11.69 4.14
N ASP A 582 -39.93 12.22 3.92
CA ASP A 582 -40.74 11.88 2.74
C ASP A 582 -40.21 12.53 1.45
N ASP A 583 -39.66 13.74 1.53
CA ASP A 583 -39.04 14.46 0.39
C ASP A 583 -37.65 13.86 0.04
N LEU A 584 -36.97 13.32 1.04
CA LEU A 584 -35.68 12.63 0.92
C LEU A 584 -35.78 11.31 0.14
N PHE A 585 -36.87 10.56 0.33
CA PHE A 585 -37.05 9.27 -0.36
C PHE A 585 -37.42 9.43 -1.85
N GLU A 586 -38.07 10.52 -2.24
CA GLU A 586 -38.48 10.74 -3.62
C GLU A 586 -37.28 10.99 -4.56
N HIS A 587 -36.15 11.54 -4.05
CA HIS A 587 -34.93 11.81 -4.82
C HIS A 587 -33.75 10.92 -4.42
N ALA A 588 -33.92 10.02 -3.43
CA ALA A 588 -32.82 9.22 -2.87
C ALA A 588 -32.13 8.34 -3.92
N GLU A 589 -32.89 7.71 -4.81
CA GLU A 589 -32.35 6.86 -5.88
C GLU A 589 -31.47 7.65 -6.85
N GLU A 590 -31.85 8.88 -7.16
CA GLU A 590 -31.11 9.77 -8.06
C GLU A 590 -29.80 10.26 -7.42
N ILE A 591 -29.85 10.65 -6.13
CA ILE A 591 -28.70 11.11 -5.39
C ILE A 591 -27.69 9.96 -5.18
N LEU A 592 -28.19 8.76 -4.84
CA LEU A 592 -27.39 7.56 -4.73
C LEU A 592 -26.72 7.18 -6.06
N ALA A 593 -27.43 7.36 -7.16
CA ALA A 593 -26.90 7.13 -8.48
C ALA A 593 -25.76 8.11 -8.79
N ARG A 594 -25.90 9.39 -8.47
CA ARG A 594 -24.83 10.38 -8.65
C ARG A 594 -23.58 10.04 -7.86
N GLY A 595 -23.72 9.53 -6.63
CA GLY A 595 -22.58 9.09 -5.84
C GLY A 595 -21.95 7.79 -6.34
N GLU A 596 -22.75 6.79 -6.71
CA GLU A 596 -22.26 5.52 -7.23
C GLU A 596 -21.53 5.69 -8.57
N TYR A 597 -22.00 6.64 -9.40
CA TYR A 597 -21.47 6.94 -10.72
C TYR A 597 -20.80 8.33 -10.78
N SER A 598 -20.28 8.80 -9.65
CA SER A 598 -19.54 10.07 -9.55
C SER A 598 -18.40 10.11 -10.57
N GLY A 599 -18.31 11.23 -11.33
CA GLY A 599 -17.29 11.42 -12.37
C GLY A 599 -17.60 10.75 -13.72
N ILE A 600 -18.62 9.89 -13.81
CA ILE A 600 -18.96 9.22 -15.09
C ILE A 600 -19.51 10.20 -16.13
N ALA A 601 -20.24 11.22 -15.69
CA ALA A 601 -20.79 12.24 -16.59
C ALA A 601 -19.70 13.10 -17.27
N GLU A 602 -18.55 13.25 -16.63
CA GLU A 602 -17.37 13.98 -17.09
C GLU A 602 -16.36 13.08 -17.80
N ALA A 603 -16.48 11.77 -17.65
CA ALA A 603 -15.55 10.80 -18.22
C ALA A 603 -15.62 10.81 -19.75
N GLU A 604 -14.47 10.69 -20.40
CA GLU A 604 -14.39 10.58 -21.88
C GLU A 604 -15.02 9.27 -22.35
N SER A 605 -14.82 8.17 -21.61
CA SER A 605 -15.45 6.88 -21.90
C SER A 605 -15.55 6.02 -20.65
N PHE A 606 -16.48 5.05 -20.65
CA PHE A 606 -16.61 4.06 -19.57
C PHE A 606 -17.33 2.80 -20.06
N HIS A 607 -17.11 1.68 -19.38
CA HIS A 607 -17.75 0.41 -19.66
C HIS A 607 -18.99 0.20 -18.79
N THR A 608 -20.07 -0.37 -19.38
CA THR A 608 -21.24 -0.77 -18.61
C THR A 608 -21.96 -1.97 -19.21
N LYS A 609 -22.76 -2.66 -18.37
CA LYS A 609 -23.61 -3.76 -18.82
C LYS A 609 -25.03 -3.25 -19.03
N LEU A 610 -25.66 -3.67 -20.12
CA LEU A 610 -27.05 -3.30 -20.42
C LEU A 610 -28.06 -4.03 -19.53
N ALA A 611 -29.07 -3.31 -19.11
CA ALA A 611 -30.21 -3.82 -18.36
C ALA A 611 -31.39 -4.16 -19.30
N GLY A 612 -32.29 -5.03 -18.86
CA GLY A 612 -33.53 -5.32 -19.57
C GLY A 612 -33.38 -6.09 -20.89
N VAL A 613 -32.20 -6.65 -21.15
CA VAL A 613 -31.90 -7.41 -22.39
C VAL A 613 -32.69 -8.74 -22.50
N SER A 614 -33.27 -9.23 -21.41
CA SER A 614 -34.01 -10.48 -21.35
C SER A 614 -35.55 -10.35 -21.54
N PHE A 615 -36.05 -9.11 -21.69
CA PHE A 615 -37.48 -8.84 -21.83
C PHE A 615 -37.90 -8.58 -23.29
N GLU A 616 -39.17 -8.76 -23.58
CA GLU A 616 -39.87 -8.36 -24.84
C GLU A 616 -39.20 -8.85 -26.15
N GLY A 617 -38.65 -10.06 -26.15
CA GLY A 617 -38.03 -10.63 -27.34
C GLY A 617 -36.64 -10.10 -27.68
N ARG A 618 -36.06 -9.23 -26.84
CA ARG A 618 -34.75 -8.61 -27.06
C ARG A 618 -33.61 -9.62 -27.13
N GLN A 619 -33.77 -10.82 -26.63
CA GLN A 619 -32.77 -11.90 -26.75
C GLN A 619 -32.44 -12.27 -28.20
N GLU A 620 -33.44 -12.18 -29.10
CA GLU A 620 -33.21 -12.39 -30.53
C GLU A 620 -32.38 -11.28 -31.16
N VAL A 621 -32.56 -10.04 -30.69
CA VAL A 621 -31.74 -8.88 -31.08
C VAL A 621 -30.31 -9.02 -30.55
N VAL A 622 -30.18 -9.33 -29.25
CA VAL A 622 -28.87 -9.54 -28.60
C VAL A 622 -28.07 -10.66 -29.26
N ALA A 623 -28.71 -11.74 -29.66
CA ALA A 623 -28.06 -12.88 -30.32
C ALA A 623 -27.40 -12.51 -31.69
N ARG A 624 -27.80 -11.39 -32.29
CA ARG A 624 -27.25 -10.87 -33.54
C ARG A 624 -26.08 -9.91 -33.37
N LEU A 625 -25.86 -9.44 -32.13
CA LEU A 625 -24.80 -8.47 -31.84
C LEU A 625 -23.44 -9.15 -31.78
N ALA A 626 -22.44 -8.41 -32.18
CA ALA A 626 -21.03 -8.77 -32.07
C ALA A 626 -20.24 -7.59 -31.53
N PRO A 627 -19.08 -7.82 -30.91
CA PRO A 627 -18.16 -6.74 -30.54
C PRO A 627 -17.89 -5.80 -31.72
N GLY A 628 -17.83 -4.50 -31.46
CA GLY A 628 -17.66 -3.46 -32.47
C GLY A 628 -18.97 -2.98 -33.13
N VAL A 629 -20.13 -3.53 -32.77
CA VAL A 629 -21.41 -3.04 -33.31
C VAL A 629 -21.79 -1.75 -32.60
N PRO A 630 -21.94 -0.64 -33.33
CA PRO A 630 -22.40 0.62 -32.73
C PRO A 630 -23.87 0.54 -32.33
N LEU A 631 -24.20 1.05 -31.17
CA LEU A 631 -25.56 1.16 -30.67
C LEU A 631 -25.96 2.63 -30.58
N ARG A 632 -27.18 2.94 -30.93
CA ARG A 632 -27.75 4.28 -30.79
C ARG A 632 -28.38 4.43 -29.42
N LEU A 633 -27.81 5.31 -28.60
CA LEU A 633 -28.36 5.72 -27.31
C LEU A 633 -29.47 6.76 -27.52
N ALA A 634 -30.61 6.56 -26.89
CA ALA A 634 -31.73 7.48 -26.97
C ALA A 634 -32.48 7.61 -25.63
N ARG A 635 -32.83 8.86 -25.30
CA ARG A 635 -33.66 9.15 -24.13
C ARG A 635 -35.12 8.72 -24.40
N GLN A 636 -35.73 8.18 -23.34
CA GLN A 636 -37.15 7.82 -23.32
C GLN A 636 -37.84 8.45 -22.09
N PRO A 637 -38.03 9.78 -22.05
CA PRO A 637 -38.60 10.48 -20.88
C PRO A 637 -40.09 10.11 -20.63
N GLU A 638 -40.76 9.53 -21.61
CA GLU A 638 -42.15 9.06 -21.51
C GLU A 638 -42.25 7.57 -21.09
N ASN A 639 -41.12 6.96 -20.67
CA ASN A 639 -41.10 5.56 -20.18
C ASN A 639 -41.94 5.45 -18.90
N GLU A 640 -42.90 4.54 -18.90
CA GLU A 640 -43.83 4.38 -17.78
C GLU A 640 -43.17 3.92 -16.46
N PHE A 641 -41.96 3.35 -16.53
CA PHE A 641 -41.21 2.77 -15.39
C PHE A 641 -40.03 3.62 -14.92
N ASP A 642 -39.52 4.51 -15.79
CA ASP A 642 -38.36 5.33 -15.47
C ASP A 642 -38.26 6.54 -16.42
N THR A 643 -38.52 7.73 -15.91
CA THR A 643 -38.43 8.97 -16.67
C THR A 643 -37.00 9.31 -17.11
N ASN A 644 -35.97 8.69 -16.45
CA ASN A 644 -34.58 8.82 -16.86
C ASN A 644 -34.14 7.75 -17.87
N ALA A 645 -35.04 6.89 -18.32
CA ALA A 645 -34.68 5.77 -19.19
C ALA A 645 -33.85 6.16 -20.40
N CYS A 646 -32.74 5.49 -20.59
CA CYS A 646 -31.84 5.61 -21.73
C CYS A 646 -31.79 4.27 -22.45
N ALA A 647 -32.51 4.20 -23.59
CA ALA A 647 -32.63 2.99 -24.39
C ALA A 647 -31.51 2.91 -25.44
N LEU A 648 -31.06 1.68 -25.73
CA LEU A 648 -30.10 1.41 -26.79
C LEU A 648 -30.74 0.58 -27.91
N PHE A 649 -30.43 1.00 -29.13
CA PHE A 649 -30.97 0.41 -30.35
C PHE A 649 -29.81 -0.07 -31.24
N ASP A 650 -30.00 -1.19 -31.89
CA ASP A 650 -29.06 -1.70 -32.88
C ASP A 650 -29.11 -0.84 -34.19
N PRO A 651 -28.20 -1.06 -35.14
CA PRO A 651 -28.19 -0.33 -36.40
C PRO A 651 -29.46 -0.49 -37.25
N PHE A 652 -30.27 -1.49 -36.98
CA PHE A 652 -31.52 -1.73 -37.68
C PHE A 652 -32.71 -1.06 -37.01
N GLY A 653 -32.49 -0.50 -35.80
CA GLY A 653 -33.54 0.23 -35.06
C GLY A 653 -34.27 -0.67 -34.04
N ASP A 654 -33.85 -1.92 -33.85
CA ASP A 654 -34.38 -2.81 -32.85
C ASP A 654 -33.78 -2.53 -31.46
N GLN A 655 -34.62 -2.50 -30.42
CA GLN A 655 -34.18 -2.17 -29.08
C GLN A 655 -33.42 -3.35 -28.47
N VAL A 656 -32.17 -3.08 -28.04
CA VAL A 656 -31.26 -4.04 -27.36
C VAL A 656 -31.53 -4.11 -25.87
N GLY A 657 -31.67 -2.96 -25.22
CA GLY A 657 -31.79 -2.85 -23.78
C GLY A 657 -31.81 -1.41 -23.30
N PHE A 658 -31.47 -1.22 -22.04
CA PHE A 658 -31.34 0.07 -21.39
C PHE A 658 -30.00 0.18 -20.66
N LEU A 659 -29.54 1.39 -20.44
CA LEU A 659 -28.59 1.64 -19.35
C LEU A 659 -29.27 1.26 -18.02
N ASN A 660 -28.51 0.79 -17.04
CA ASN A 660 -29.13 0.51 -15.75
C ASN A 660 -29.72 1.82 -15.17
N ARG A 661 -30.79 1.69 -14.38
CA ARG A 661 -31.60 2.81 -13.89
C ARG A 661 -30.77 3.90 -13.21
N ARG A 662 -29.79 3.52 -12.38
CA ARG A 662 -28.94 4.47 -11.66
C ARG A 662 -27.97 5.21 -12.56
N LEU A 663 -27.36 4.52 -13.52
CA LEU A 663 -26.51 5.15 -14.53
C LEU A 663 -27.34 6.07 -15.44
N ALA A 664 -28.54 5.64 -15.80
CA ALA A 664 -29.46 6.43 -16.59
C ALA A 664 -29.85 7.73 -15.88
N ALA A 665 -30.07 7.72 -14.56
CA ALA A 665 -30.36 8.90 -13.76
C ALA A 665 -29.21 9.94 -13.77
N VAL A 666 -27.96 9.50 -13.89
CA VAL A 666 -26.80 10.39 -13.99
C VAL A 666 -26.62 10.94 -15.41
N LEU A 667 -26.82 10.10 -16.42
CA LEU A 667 -26.59 10.50 -17.82
C LEU A 667 -27.77 11.19 -18.47
N ALA A 668 -29.00 10.96 -18.01
CA ALA A 668 -30.19 11.57 -18.59
C ALA A 668 -30.13 13.10 -18.59
N PRO A 669 -29.79 13.81 -17.51
CA PRO A 669 -29.66 15.26 -17.51
C PRO A 669 -28.58 15.76 -18.48
N VAL A 670 -27.52 15.01 -18.64
CA VAL A 670 -26.37 15.35 -19.51
C VAL A 670 -26.76 15.19 -20.99
N LEU A 671 -27.49 14.12 -21.30
CA LEU A 671 -28.08 13.91 -22.64
C LEU A 671 -29.14 14.96 -22.96
N ASP A 672 -29.97 15.34 -21.99
CA ASP A 672 -30.99 16.40 -22.16
C ASP A 672 -30.33 17.78 -22.30
N ALA A 673 -29.13 18.00 -21.79
CA ALA A 673 -28.32 19.20 -22.02
C ALA A 673 -27.62 19.20 -23.40
N GLY A 674 -27.81 18.15 -24.21
CA GLY A 674 -27.31 18.09 -25.57
C GLY A 674 -25.94 17.45 -25.74
N VAL A 675 -25.41 16.82 -24.71
CA VAL A 675 -24.18 16.01 -24.82
C VAL A 675 -24.54 14.67 -25.49
N GLU A 676 -23.82 14.33 -26.55
CA GLU A 676 -23.99 13.07 -27.26
C GLU A 676 -22.94 12.04 -26.83
N TYR A 677 -23.33 10.78 -26.84
CA TYR A 677 -22.43 9.64 -26.58
C TYR A 677 -22.53 8.65 -27.74
N ASP A 678 -21.38 8.11 -28.12
CA ASP A 678 -21.28 6.94 -28.97
C ASP A 678 -21.23 5.70 -28.07
N VAL A 679 -21.94 4.65 -28.48
CA VAL A 679 -22.00 3.40 -27.71
C VAL A 679 -21.65 2.25 -28.64
N GLU A 680 -20.73 1.41 -28.20
CA GLU A 680 -20.26 0.27 -28.95
C GLU A 680 -20.34 -1.01 -28.12
N VAL A 681 -20.77 -2.10 -28.71
CA VAL A 681 -20.79 -3.42 -28.04
C VAL A 681 -19.37 -3.90 -27.86
N THR A 682 -18.96 -4.13 -26.62
CA THR A 682 -17.65 -4.69 -26.30
C THR A 682 -17.68 -6.20 -26.15
N ASP A 683 -18.78 -6.72 -25.62
CA ASP A 683 -18.93 -8.17 -25.45
C ASP A 683 -20.39 -8.59 -25.32
N VAL A 684 -20.71 -9.83 -25.73
CA VAL A 684 -22.01 -10.47 -25.50
C VAL A 684 -21.79 -11.72 -24.66
N THR A 685 -22.26 -11.71 -23.43
CA THR A 685 -22.02 -12.74 -22.41
C THR A 685 -23.22 -13.64 -22.19
N GLY A 686 -23.02 -14.89 -21.77
CA GLY A 686 -24.08 -15.85 -21.47
C GLY A 686 -24.44 -16.75 -22.66
N GLY A 687 -25.61 -17.39 -22.62
CA GLY A 687 -26.11 -18.29 -23.71
C GLY A 687 -25.80 -19.78 -23.53
N GLU A 688 -25.30 -20.21 -22.36
CA GLU A 688 -25.28 -21.63 -21.96
C GLU A 688 -26.72 -22.10 -21.69
N GLU A 689 -27.00 -23.41 -21.82
CA GLU A 689 -28.35 -23.96 -21.76
C GLU A 689 -29.17 -23.38 -20.59
N GLY A 690 -30.12 -22.48 -20.92
CA GLY A 690 -31.08 -21.87 -20.00
C GLY A 690 -30.64 -20.48 -19.43
N ALA A 691 -29.48 -19.92 -19.77
CA ALA A 691 -29.04 -18.57 -19.36
C ALA A 691 -29.30 -17.52 -20.45
N SER A 692 -29.85 -16.35 -20.04
CA SER A 692 -30.04 -15.21 -20.94
C SER A 692 -28.70 -14.62 -21.39
N LEU A 693 -28.64 -14.13 -22.63
CA LEU A 693 -27.51 -13.35 -23.13
C LEU A 693 -27.48 -11.96 -22.43
N GLY A 694 -26.28 -11.50 -22.10
CA GLY A 694 -26.01 -10.15 -21.59
C GLY A 694 -25.18 -9.36 -22.60
N VAL A 695 -25.23 -8.03 -22.55
CA VAL A 695 -24.45 -7.14 -23.44
C VAL A 695 -23.64 -6.19 -22.59
N ASN A 696 -22.33 -6.16 -22.82
CA ASN A 696 -21.41 -5.14 -22.30
C ASN A 696 -21.14 -4.12 -23.41
N VAL A 697 -21.06 -2.86 -23.03
CA VAL A 697 -20.86 -1.75 -23.99
C VAL A 697 -19.83 -0.78 -23.47
N LEU A 698 -19.10 -0.15 -24.39
CA LEU A 698 -18.31 1.05 -24.16
C LEU A 698 -19.19 2.25 -24.52
N VAL A 699 -19.27 3.21 -23.63
CA VAL A 699 -19.96 4.48 -23.81
C VAL A 699 -18.92 5.59 -23.89
N SER A 700 -18.81 6.31 -24.98
CA SER A 700 -17.81 7.35 -25.21
C SER A 700 -18.49 8.67 -25.49
N ARG A 701 -18.05 9.75 -24.86
CA ARG A 701 -18.61 11.11 -25.03
C ARG A 701 -18.25 11.66 -26.39
N ARG A 702 -19.25 12.04 -27.20
CA ARG A 702 -19.03 12.63 -28.50
C ARG A 702 -18.62 14.10 -28.33
N GLY A 703 -17.44 14.47 -28.86
CA GLY A 703 -16.89 15.84 -28.75
C GLY A 703 -15.74 15.98 -27.76
N ALA A 704 -15.39 14.97 -26.97
CA ALA A 704 -14.01 14.69 -26.61
C ALA A 704 -13.30 14.32 -27.92
N ASP A 705 -12.15 14.90 -28.18
CA ASP A 705 -11.46 14.91 -29.48
C ASP A 705 -11.22 13.50 -30.06
N LEU A 706 -12.27 12.83 -30.54
CA LEU A 706 -12.20 11.54 -31.25
C LEU A 706 -11.56 11.71 -32.66
N GLY A 707 -11.09 12.90 -32.99
CA GLY A 707 -10.16 13.16 -34.09
C GLY A 707 -8.80 12.46 -33.86
N CYS A 708 -8.50 12.05 -32.66
CA CYS A 708 -7.28 11.31 -32.34
C CYS A 708 -7.28 9.83 -32.75
N ASP A 709 -8.41 9.13 -32.76
CA ASP A 709 -8.40 7.67 -32.96
C ASP A 709 -8.09 7.25 -34.41
N GLU A 710 -8.64 7.92 -35.41
CA GLU A 710 -8.33 7.58 -36.81
C GLU A 710 -6.91 8.05 -37.19
N GLU A 711 -6.48 9.23 -36.74
CA GLU A 711 -5.09 9.66 -36.89
C GLU A 711 -4.12 8.77 -36.12
N ALA A 712 -4.43 8.40 -34.87
CA ALA A 712 -3.63 7.46 -34.07
C ALA A 712 -3.57 6.09 -34.73
N ARG A 713 -4.69 5.61 -35.28
CA ARG A 713 -4.74 4.34 -36.02
C ARG A 713 -3.95 4.38 -37.30
N VAL A 714 -4.04 5.48 -38.05
CA VAL A 714 -3.23 5.71 -39.28
C VAL A 714 -1.74 5.76 -38.91
N GLN A 715 -1.37 6.51 -37.86
CA GLN A 715 0.00 6.59 -37.37
C GLN A 715 0.51 5.23 -36.87
N ALA A 716 -0.31 4.46 -36.18
CA ALA A 716 0.05 3.12 -35.73
C ALA A 716 0.31 2.15 -36.90
N LEU A 717 -0.53 2.21 -37.95
CA LEU A 717 -0.31 1.41 -39.17
C LEU A 717 0.92 1.87 -39.95
N GLU A 718 1.18 3.18 -40.03
CA GLU A 718 2.43 3.71 -40.59
C GLU A 718 3.65 3.27 -39.81
N ARG A 719 3.55 3.29 -38.47
CA ARG A 719 4.59 2.78 -37.56
C ARG A 719 4.83 1.29 -37.75
N ARG A 720 3.77 0.48 -37.87
CA ARG A 720 3.86 -0.96 -38.19
C ARG A 720 4.62 -1.18 -39.50
N ALA A 721 4.27 -0.44 -40.55
CA ALA A 721 4.94 -0.52 -41.84
C ALA A 721 6.42 -0.10 -41.77
N ALA A 722 6.72 0.95 -41.02
CA ALA A 722 8.08 1.43 -40.77
C ALA A 722 8.92 0.37 -40.03
N LEU A 723 8.37 -0.23 -38.97
CA LEU A 723 9.02 -1.30 -38.22
C LEU A 723 9.24 -2.56 -39.08
N ALA A 724 8.28 -2.90 -39.92
CA ALA A 724 8.41 -4.04 -40.84
C ALA A 724 9.55 -3.86 -41.84
N ALA A 725 9.84 -2.63 -42.24
CA ALA A 725 10.91 -2.29 -43.17
C ALA A 725 12.33 -2.26 -42.56
N LEU A 726 12.45 -2.29 -41.23
CA LEU A 726 13.74 -2.30 -40.55
C LEU A 726 14.43 -3.68 -40.64
N GLU A 727 15.76 -3.66 -40.60
CA GLU A 727 16.55 -4.87 -40.37
C GLU A 727 16.23 -5.48 -38.99
N ALA A 728 16.42 -6.79 -38.84
CA ALA A 728 15.93 -7.52 -37.67
C ALA A 728 16.43 -6.95 -36.33
N GLU A 729 17.74 -6.65 -36.23
CA GLU A 729 18.31 -6.07 -34.98
C GLU A 729 17.73 -4.67 -34.66
N ALA A 730 17.58 -3.82 -35.66
CA ALA A 730 17.03 -2.48 -35.48
C ALA A 730 15.54 -2.53 -35.09
N ARG A 731 14.77 -3.43 -35.71
CA ARG A 731 13.38 -3.65 -35.38
C ARG A 731 13.22 -4.16 -33.93
N ASP A 732 14.03 -5.13 -33.53
CA ASP A 732 13.99 -5.70 -32.19
C ASP A 732 14.33 -4.65 -31.13
N ALA A 733 15.32 -3.80 -31.37
CA ALA A 733 15.65 -2.70 -30.49
C ALA A 733 14.50 -1.68 -30.35
N GLU A 734 13.80 -1.37 -31.45
CA GLU A 734 12.64 -0.48 -31.42
C GLU A 734 11.44 -1.11 -30.68
N LEU A 735 11.20 -2.41 -30.86
CA LEU A 735 10.16 -3.15 -30.12
C LEU A 735 10.45 -3.19 -28.62
N VAL A 736 11.69 -3.46 -28.24
CA VAL A 736 12.11 -3.42 -26.83
C VAL A 736 11.89 -2.01 -26.27
N ARG A 737 12.34 -0.98 -26.98
CA ARG A 737 12.15 0.43 -26.55
C ARG A 737 10.67 0.78 -26.42
N HIS A 738 9.81 0.24 -27.26
CA HIS A 738 8.37 0.49 -27.18
C HIS A 738 7.77 -0.02 -25.86
N PHE A 739 8.15 -1.25 -25.42
CA PHE A 739 7.58 -1.85 -24.22
C PHE A 739 8.24 -1.41 -22.91
N ILE A 740 9.50 -1.01 -22.90
CA ILE A 740 10.23 -0.66 -21.66
C ILE A 740 10.94 0.70 -21.70
N GLY A 741 10.76 1.51 -22.74
CA GLY A 741 11.43 2.80 -22.89
C GLY A 741 12.95 2.65 -23.04
N GLU A 742 13.69 3.48 -22.35
CA GLU A 742 15.17 3.49 -22.39
C GLU A 742 15.83 2.46 -21.44
N ARG A 743 15.03 1.55 -20.84
CA ARG A 743 15.56 0.51 -19.96
C ARG A 743 16.22 -0.59 -20.80
N GLU A 744 17.25 -1.23 -20.22
CA GLU A 744 17.91 -2.37 -20.85
C GLU A 744 17.22 -3.69 -20.46
N LEU A 745 17.28 -4.67 -21.39
CA LEU A 745 16.83 -6.02 -21.10
C LEU A 745 17.76 -6.70 -20.09
N HIS A 746 17.18 -7.44 -19.17
CA HIS A 746 17.95 -8.37 -18.34
C HIS A 746 18.60 -9.46 -19.23
N VAL A 747 19.76 -9.97 -18.82
CA VAL A 747 20.48 -11.01 -19.55
C VAL A 747 19.57 -12.20 -19.90
N ALA A 748 18.78 -12.68 -18.95
CA ALA A 748 17.84 -13.79 -19.16
C ALA A 748 16.71 -13.45 -20.15
N GLN A 749 16.25 -12.18 -20.21
CA GLN A 749 15.26 -11.74 -21.19
C GLN A 749 15.88 -11.69 -22.60
N ALA A 750 17.09 -11.15 -22.72
CA ALA A 750 17.81 -11.08 -23.98
C ALA A 750 18.11 -12.50 -24.54
N GLU A 751 18.60 -13.42 -23.70
CA GLU A 751 18.83 -14.81 -24.06
C GLU A 751 17.55 -15.52 -24.52
N ALA A 752 16.45 -15.35 -23.79
CA ALA A 752 15.16 -15.93 -24.16
C ALA A 752 14.66 -15.40 -25.51
N LEU A 753 14.75 -14.08 -25.75
CA LEU A 753 14.38 -13.46 -27.03
C LEU A 753 15.26 -13.96 -28.19
N GLU A 754 16.54 -14.16 -27.93
CA GLU A 754 17.47 -14.74 -28.93
C GLU A 754 17.11 -16.20 -29.28
N HIS A 755 16.74 -17.02 -28.28
CA HIS A 755 16.28 -18.37 -28.49
C HIS A 755 14.98 -18.42 -29.31
N LEU A 756 14.02 -17.57 -28.96
CA LEU A 756 12.75 -17.43 -29.67
C LEU A 756 12.97 -16.94 -31.11
N ALA A 757 13.87 -15.97 -31.33
CA ALA A 757 14.23 -15.48 -32.66
C ALA A 757 14.81 -16.58 -33.57
N ARG A 758 15.45 -17.59 -32.99
CA ARG A 758 15.99 -18.78 -33.72
C ARG A 758 14.94 -19.88 -33.90
N GLY A 759 13.68 -19.63 -33.54
CA GLY A 759 12.59 -20.59 -33.64
C GLY A 759 12.66 -21.73 -32.63
N ARG A 760 13.30 -21.51 -31.48
CA ARG A 760 13.42 -22.53 -30.43
C ARG A 760 12.32 -22.37 -29.39
N SER A 761 11.69 -23.49 -29.01
CA SER A 761 10.82 -23.50 -27.83
C SER A 761 11.63 -23.16 -26.60
N THR A 762 11.12 -22.21 -25.79
CA THR A 762 11.87 -21.65 -24.68
C THR A 762 11.02 -21.73 -23.40
N LEU A 763 11.59 -22.33 -22.34
CA LEU A 763 11.02 -22.30 -21.01
C LEU A 763 11.76 -21.23 -20.19
N ALA A 764 11.11 -20.10 -19.94
CA ALA A 764 11.65 -19.01 -19.14
C ALA A 764 11.24 -19.17 -17.67
N VAL A 765 12.16 -19.57 -16.80
CA VAL A 765 11.95 -19.64 -15.36
C VAL A 765 12.57 -18.40 -14.73
N MET A 766 11.71 -17.47 -14.37
CA MET A 766 12.11 -16.18 -13.76
C MET A 766 11.25 -15.90 -12.55
N ALA A 767 11.79 -15.20 -11.54
CA ALA A 767 11.02 -14.78 -10.39
C ALA A 767 9.83 -13.88 -10.80
N THR A 768 8.78 -13.85 -9.98
CA THR A 768 7.62 -12.99 -10.17
C THR A 768 8.08 -11.52 -10.17
N GLY A 769 7.54 -10.68 -11.07
CA GLY A 769 7.93 -9.27 -11.18
C GLY A 769 9.19 -8.98 -12.01
N ARG A 770 9.91 -10.00 -12.50
CA ARG A 770 11.09 -9.80 -13.38
C ARG A 770 10.78 -9.61 -14.86
N GLY A 771 9.58 -9.22 -15.21
CA GLY A 771 9.23 -8.88 -16.58
C GLY A 771 9.24 -10.08 -17.55
N LYS A 772 8.79 -11.27 -17.11
CA LYS A 772 8.58 -12.44 -17.98
C LYS A 772 7.70 -12.10 -19.19
N SER A 773 6.65 -11.32 -18.94
CA SER A 773 5.69 -10.89 -19.96
C SER A 773 6.34 -10.12 -21.11
N LEU A 774 7.36 -9.34 -20.83
CA LEU A 774 8.11 -8.61 -21.85
C LEU A 774 8.67 -9.52 -22.95
N ILE A 775 9.18 -10.71 -22.58
CA ILE A 775 9.76 -11.66 -23.52
C ILE A 775 8.74 -12.03 -24.61
N PHE A 776 7.54 -12.41 -24.18
CA PHE A 776 6.53 -12.86 -25.12
C PHE A 776 5.78 -11.69 -25.79
N HIS A 777 5.68 -10.51 -25.18
CA HIS A 777 5.13 -9.31 -25.83
C HIS A 777 6.03 -8.85 -26.98
N VAL A 778 7.33 -8.71 -26.76
CA VAL A 778 8.30 -8.34 -27.81
C VAL A 778 8.31 -9.37 -28.93
N HIS A 779 8.31 -10.67 -28.59
CA HIS A 779 8.32 -11.72 -29.61
C HIS A 779 7.01 -11.82 -30.39
N ALA A 780 5.85 -11.64 -29.72
CA ALA A 780 4.55 -11.60 -30.40
C ALA A 780 4.42 -10.40 -31.36
N ALA A 781 4.89 -9.22 -30.96
CA ALA A 781 4.97 -8.05 -31.84
C ALA A 781 5.91 -8.31 -33.03
N ARG A 782 7.03 -9.00 -32.79
CA ARG A 782 7.94 -9.44 -33.87
C ARG A 782 7.24 -10.37 -34.87
N GLU A 783 6.55 -11.42 -34.37
CA GLU A 783 5.80 -12.36 -35.21
C GLU A 783 4.73 -11.66 -36.05
N ALA A 784 3.99 -10.74 -35.44
CA ALA A 784 2.95 -9.97 -36.11
C ALA A 784 3.52 -9.03 -37.20
N ILE A 785 4.58 -8.28 -36.89
CA ILE A 785 5.09 -7.20 -37.73
C ILE A 785 6.06 -7.75 -38.81
N ALA A 786 6.96 -8.67 -38.44
CA ALA A 786 7.97 -9.20 -39.37
C ALA A 786 7.47 -10.34 -40.20
N HIS A 787 6.61 -11.19 -39.66
CA HIS A 787 6.23 -12.49 -40.28
C HIS A 787 4.75 -12.57 -40.62
N GLY A 788 3.93 -11.61 -40.16
CA GLY A 788 2.49 -11.60 -40.30
C GLY A 788 1.84 -12.82 -39.63
N ARG A 789 2.41 -13.34 -38.56
CA ARG A 789 1.93 -14.48 -37.81
C ARG A 789 1.26 -14.04 -36.51
N ALA A 790 0.22 -14.72 -36.14
CA ALA A 790 -0.49 -14.48 -34.90
C ALA A 790 0.16 -15.22 -33.72
N SER A 791 -0.04 -14.68 -32.52
CA SER A 791 0.39 -15.28 -31.24
C SER A 791 -0.81 -15.63 -30.38
N VAL A 792 -0.74 -16.74 -29.64
CA VAL A 792 -1.78 -17.19 -28.71
C VAL A 792 -1.22 -17.20 -27.29
N PHE A 793 -1.81 -16.41 -26.39
CA PHE A 793 -1.43 -16.34 -24.99
C PHE A 793 -2.43 -17.09 -24.12
N VAL A 794 -1.95 -18.09 -23.42
CA VAL A 794 -2.76 -19.00 -22.61
C VAL A 794 -2.55 -18.69 -21.13
N TYR A 795 -3.59 -18.20 -20.47
CA TYR A 795 -3.58 -17.85 -19.05
C TYR A 795 -4.45 -18.83 -18.24
N PRO A 796 -4.03 -19.17 -17.00
CA PRO A 796 -4.71 -20.19 -16.20
C PRO A 796 -6.12 -19.80 -15.73
N LEU A 797 -6.43 -18.52 -15.66
CA LEU A 797 -7.69 -17.99 -15.12
C LEU A 797 -8.32 -16.98 -16.08
N ARG A 798 -9.65 -17.06 -16.25
CA ARG A 798 -10.43 -16.09 -17.07
C ARG A 798 -10.26 -14.64 -16.57
N ALA A 799 -10.22 -14.44 -15.25
CA ALA A 799 -9.98 -13.12 -14.68
C ALA A 799 -8.63 -12.55 -15.08
N LEU A 800 -7.59 -13.39 -15.20
CA LEU A 800 -6.27 -12.99 -15.64
C LEU A 800 -6.24 -12.67 -17.14
N VAL A 801 -7.02 -13.41 -17.95
CA VAL A 801 -7.22 -13.10 -19.38
C VAL A 801 -7.80 -11.69 -19.54
N ALA A 802 -8.84 -11.36 -18.77
CA ALA A 802 -9.49 -10.05 -18.83
C ALA A 802 -8.59 -8.90 -18.35
N ASP A 803 -7.82 -9.12 -17.28
CA ASP A 803 -6.86 -8.16 -16.76
C ASP A 803 -5.73 -7.88 -17.75
N GLN A 804 -5.17 -8.93 -18.35
CA GLN A 804 -4.09 -8.82 -19.34
C GLN A 804 -4.57 -8.24 -20.67
N SER A 805 -5.82 -8.49 -21.08
CA SER A 805 -6.40 -7.91 -22.31
C SER A 805 -6.34 -6.39 -22.27
N PHE A 806 -6.77 -5.78 -21.18
CA PHE A 806 -6.78 -4.33 -21.01
C PHE A 806 -5.40 -3.70 -21.17
N HIS A 807 -4.37 -4.28 -20.56
CA HIS A 807 -3.00 -3.77 -20.65
C HIS A 807 -2.32 -4.01 -22.01
N LEU A 808 -2.75 -5.04 -22.74
CA LEU A 808 -2.15 -5.42 -24.01
C LEU A 808 -2.77 -4.67 -25.20
N GLU A 809 -4.08 -4.38 -25.13
CA GLU A 809 -4.80 -3.72 -26.22
C GLU A 809 -4.14 -2.39 -26.59
N ASP A 810 -3.89 -1.52 -25.63
CA ASP A 810 -3.25 -0.21 -25.85
C ASP A 810 -1.80 -0.34 -26.38
N SER A 811 -1.02 -1.22 -25.75
CA SER A 811 0.39 -1.41 -26.12
C SER A 811 0.57 -1.96 -27.53
N PHE A 812 -0.29 -2.90 -27.94
CA PHE A 812 -0.26 -3.49 -29.28
C PHE A 812 -0.96 -2.59 -30.32
N ALA A 813 -2.04 -1.89 -29.95
CA ALA A 813 -2.70 -0.92 -30.83
C ALA A 813 -1.74 0.19 -31.28
N ALA A 814 -0.88 0.70 -30.39
CA ALA A 814 0.17 1.68 -30.72
C ALA A 814 1.25 1.16 -31.70
N LEU A 815 1.32 -0.16 -31.90
CA LEU A 815 2.15 -0.82 -32.92
C LEU A 815 1.37 -1.19 -34.18
N GLY A 816 0.08 -0.86 -34.25
CA GLY A 816 -0.82 -1.26 -35.32
C GLY A 816 -1.11 -2.77 -35.33
N CYS A 817 -1.02 -3.43 -34.16
CA CYS A 817 -1.33 -4.83 -33.98
C CYS A 817 -2.66 -4.99 -33.23
N SER A 818 -3.45 -5.98 -33.63
CA SER A 818 -4.78 -6.25 -33.06
C SER A 818 -4.72 -7.36 -32.01
N VAL A 819 -5.49 -7.19 -30.94
CA VAL A 819 -5.61 -8.13 -29.84
C VAL A 819 -7.07 -8.55 -29.68
N ALA A 820 -7.34 -9.82 -29.39
CA ALA A 820 -8.69 -10.28 -29.05
C ALA A 820 -8.66 -11.33 -27.95
N THR A 821 -9.72 -11.36 -27.15
CA THR A 821 -9.92 -12.36 -26.10
C THR A 821 -10.91 -13.43 -26.56
N LEU A 822 -10.48 -14.70 -26.50
CA LEU A 822 -11.29 -15.87 -26.78
C LEU A 822 -11.36 -16.80 -25.59
N THR A 823 -12.52 -16.87 -24.96
CA THR A 823 -12.79 -17.76 -23.80
C THR A 823 -14.08 -18.51 -24.00
N GLY A 824 -14.42 -19.39 -23.04
CA GLY A 824 -15.71 -20.10 -23.04
C GLY A 824 -16.93 -19.15 -22.99
N GLU A 825 -16.75 -17.91 -22.54
CA GLU A 825 -17.79 -16.89 -22.48
C GLU A 825 -17.97 -16.09 -23.80
N THR A 826 -17.01 -16.17 -24.72
CA THR A 826 -17.13 -15.50 -26.01
C THR A 826 -18.26 -16.07 -26.81
N ALA A 827 -19.20 -15.21 -27.25
CA ALA A 827 -20.37 -15.60 -28.03
C ALA A 827 -20.01 -16.34 -29.33
N PRO A 828 -20.84 -17.26 -29.83
CA PRO A 828 -20.56 -18.02 -31.07
C PRO A 828 -20.19 -17.14 -32.25
N GLY A 829 -20.95 -16.03 -32.50
CA GLY A 829 -20.66 -15.10 -33.59
C GLY A 829 -19.32 -14.36 -33.42
N GLY A 830 -18.98 -13.95 -32.20
CA GLY A 830 -17.70 -13.34 -31.90
C GLY A 830 -16.52 -14.31 -32.07
N ARG A 831 -16.72 -15.59 -31.68
CA ARG A 831 -15.73 -16.64 -31.93
C ARG A 831 -15.47 -16.86 -33.41
N ASP A 832 -16.53 -16.91 -34.22
CA ASP A 832 -16.41 -17.12 -35.65
C ASP A 832 -15.75 -15.91 -36.34
N ALA A 833 -16.09 -14.69 -35.94
CA ALA A 833 -15.46 -13.47 -36.42
C ALA A 833 -13.95 -13.43 -36.05
N ALA A 834 -13.59 -13.76 -34.81
CA ALA A 834 -12.19 -13.79 -34.37
C ALA A 834 -11.38 -14.87 -35.09
N PHE A 835 -11.93 -16.06 -35.34
CA PHE A 835 -11.25 -17.08 -36.12
C PHE A 835 -11.15 -16.71 -37.60
N ALA A 836 -12.11 -15.97 -38.14
CA ALA A 836 -12.03 -15.43 -39.51
C ALA A 836 -10.93 -14.36 -39.57
N ALA A 837 -10.88 -13.44 -38.60
CA ALA A 837 -9.83 -12.42 -38.49
C ALA A 837 -8.44 -13.02 -38.24
N LEU A 838 -8.35 -14.13 -37.52
CA LEU A 838 -7.13 -14.89 -37.36
C LEU A 838 -6.65 -15.50 -38.71
N ALA A 839 -7.57 -16.05 -39.49
CA ALA A 839 -7.27 -16.68 -40.79
C ALA A 839 -6.93 -15.66 -41.87
N ASP A 840 -7.60 -14.49 -41.90
CA ASP A 840 -7.32 -13.45 -42.90
C ASP A 840 -6.14 -12.54 -42.53
N GLY A 841 -5.67 -12.60 -41.28
CA GLY A 841 -4.50 -11.85 -40.79
C GLY A 841 -4.79 -10.46 -40.24
N SER A 842 -6.04 -10.17 -39.96
CA SER A 842 -6.44 -8.96 -39.26
C SER A 842 -6.42 -9.08 -37.73
N LEU A 843 -6.12 -10.27 -37.18
CA LEU A 843 -5.93 -10.51 -35.75
C LEU A 843 -4.52 -11.04 -35.48
N ASP A 844 -3.77 -10.32 -34.64
CA ASP A 844 -2.36 -10.57 -34.36
C ASP A 844 -2.09 -11.29 -33.04
N VAL A 845 -2.90 -11.03 -32.00
CA VAL A 845 -2.76 -11.66 -30.68
C VAL A 845 -4.11 -12.15 -30.17
N VAL A 846 -4.13 -13.38 -29.67
CA VAL A 846 -5.29 -14.00 -29.04
C VAL A 846 -4.97 -14.35 -27.61
N LEU A 847 -5.74 -13.82 -26.66
CA LEU A 847 -5.69 -14.24 -25.25
C LEU A 847 -6.76 -15.30 -25.01
N THR A 848 -6.38 -16.37 -24.32
CA THR A 848 -7.32 -17.51 -24.13
C THR A 848 -7.02 -18.29 -22.85
N THR A 849 -7.89 -19.28 -22.54
CA THR A 849 -7.69 -20.23 -21.45
C THR A 849 -7.29 -21.60 -21.99
N PRO A 850 -6.65 -22.47 -21.18
CA PRO A 850 -6.25 -23.81 -21.60
C PRO A 850 -7.43 -24.64 -22.10
N GLU A 851 -8.58 -24.54 -21.43
CA GLU A 851 -9.79 -25.28 -21.78
C GLU A 851 -10.36 -24.85 -23.15
N PHE A 852 -10.30 -23.54 -23.43
CA PHE A 852 -10.77 -23.00 -24.71
C PHE A 852 -9.82 -23.39 -25.84
N LEU A 853 -8.51 -23.30 -25.62
CA LEU A 853 -7.51 -23.69 -26.60
C LEU A 853 -7.63 -25.18 -26.94
N ASP A 854 -7.70 -26.05 -25.94
CA ASP A 854 -7.86 -27.52 -26.11
C ASP A 854 -9.14 -27.83 -26.91
N HIS A 855 -10.27 -27.21 -26.58
CA HIS A 855 -11.54 -27.46 -27.27
C HIS A 855 -11.55 -26.96 -28.73
N HIS A 856 -10.83 -25.91 -29.03
CA HIS A 856 -10.80 -25.26 -30.35
C HIS A 856 -9.45 -25.44 -31.09
N ALA A 857 -8.56 -26.32 -30.64
CA ALA A 857 -7.22 -26.53 -31.22
C ALA A 857 -7.24 -26.73 -32.74
N ALA A 858 -8.21 -27.48 -33.24
CA ALA A 858 -8.37 -27.70 -34.67
C ALA A 858 -8.67 -26.41 -35.48
N ARG A 859 -9.39 -25.42 -34.85
CA ARG A 859 -9.67 -24.12 -35.48
C ARG A 859 -8.44 -23.23 -35.50
N PHE A 860 -7.67 -23.21 -34.43
CA PHE A 860 -6.39 -22.50 -34.38
C PHE A 860 -5.41 -23.04 -35.40
N ALA A 861 -5.31 -24.38 -35.51
CA ALA A 861 -4.47 -25.02 -36.49
C ALA A 861 -4.94 -24.75 -37.93
N ALA A 862 -6.26 -24.75 -38.18
CA ALA A 862 -6.83 -24.50 -39.50
C ALA A 862 -6.62 -23.06 -39.99
N ALA A 863 -6.40 -22.09 -39.09
CA ALA A 863 -6.06 -20.73 -39.48
C ALA A 863 -4.66 -20.62 -40.13
N ASP A 864 -3.76 -21.58 -39.91
CA ASP A 864 -2.39 -21.69 -40.47
C ASP A 864 -1.57 -20.39 -40.32
N ARG A 865 -1.84 -19.61 -39.26
CA ARG A 865 -1.18 -18.33 -39.02
C ARG A 865 -0.60 -18.21 -37.60
N VAL A 866 -0.90 -19.15 -36.74
CA VAL A 866 -0.35 -19.14 -35.38
C VAL A 866 1.12 -19.52 -35.42
N GLY A 867 1.99 -18.56 -35.20
CA GLY A 867 3.44 -18.75 -35.18
C GLY A 867 4.04 -18.90 -33.79
N PHE A 868 3.30 -18.45 -32.77
CA PHE A 868 3.80 -18.45 -31.41
C PHE A 868 2.67 -18.73 -30.38
N VAL A 869 2.95 -19.63 -29.47
CA VAL A 869 2.03 -19.95 -28.37
C VAL A 869 2.76 -19.75 -27.04
N VAL A 870 2.16 -19.02 -26.14
CA VAL A 870 2.67 -18.76 -24.79
C VAL A 870 1.76 -19.43 -23.78
N VAL A 871 2.34 -20.17 -22.86
CA VAL A 871 1.64 -20.70 -21.70
C VAL A 871 2.21 -19.99 -20.46
N ASP A 872 1.50 -18.99 -19.95
CA ASP A 872 1.91 -18.32 -18.72
C ASP A 872 1.57 -19.21 -17.52
N GLU A 873 2.35 -19.04 -16.43
CA GLU A 873 2.25 -19.88 -15.24
C GLU A 873 2.38 -21.39 -15.56
N ALA A 874 3.31 -21.75 -16.48
CA ALA A 874 3.52 -23.10 -16.96
C ALA A 874 3.80 -24.16 -15.86
N HIS A 875 4.09 -23.74 -14.62
CA HIS A 875 4.19 -24.64 -13.48
C HIS A 875 2.89 -25.41 -13.21
N HIS A 876 1.74 -24.90 -13.64
CA HIS A 876 0.47 -25.61 -13.58
C HIS A 876 0.40 -26.82 -14.54
N VAL A 877 1.20 -26.85 -15.59
CA VAL A 877 1.26 -27.96 -16.57
C VAL A 877 1.77 -29.25 -15.90
N GLY A 878 2.75 -29.15 -15.01
CA GLY A 878 3.35 -30.30 -14.31
C GLY A 878 2.60 -30.78 -13.07
N LEU A 879 1.66 -29.98 -12.53
CA LEU A 879 0.89 -30.29 -11.33
C LEU A 879 -0.49 -30.89 -11.62
N ALA A 880 -0.84 -31.13 -12.86
CA ALA A 880 -2.10 -31.74 -13.28
C ALA A 880 -2.19 -33.21 -12.82
N ARG A 881 -2.55 -33.43 -11.54
CA ARG A 881 -3.08 -34.72 -11.10
C ARG A 881 -4.39 -34.96 -11.86
N ALA A 882 -4.59 -36.20 -12.33
CA ALA A 882 -5.82 -36.62 -12.98
C ALA A 882 -7.03 -36.15 -12.14
N GLY A 883 -7.75 -35.13 -12.62
CA GLY A 883 -8.91 -34.52 -11.94
C GLY A 883 -8.88 -32.99 -11.74
N HIS A 884 -7.72 -32.33 -11.79
CA HIS A 884 -7.63 -30.86 -11.69
C HIS A 884 -7.03 -30.28 -12.97
N ARG A 885 -7.86 -29.78 -13.88
CA ARG A 885 -7.53 -29.15 -15.17
C ARG A 885 -6.79 -30.06 -16.20
N PRO A 886 -7.45 -31.09 -16.74
CA PRO A 886 -6.87 -31.97 -17.74
C PRO A 886 -6.48 -31.28 -19.06
N ALA A 887 -6.99 -30.07 -19.33
CA ALA A 887 -6.67 -29.29 -20.53
C ALA A 887 -5.18 -28.91 -20.60
N TYR A 888 -4.53 -28.61 -19.46
CA TYR A 888 -3.10 -28.33 -19.45
C TYR A 888 -2.22 -29.50 -19.88
N ALA A 889 -2.65 -30.73 -19.58
CA ALA A 889 -1.91 -31.93 -19.97
C ALA A 889 -1.99 -32.25 -21.49
N ARG A 890 -2.85 -31.53 -22.21
CA ARG A 890 -3.09 -31.72 -23.67
C ARG A 890 -2.58 -30.56 -24.53
N LEU A 891 -1.85 -29.62 -23.92
CA LEU A 891 -1.21 -28.50 -24.63
C LEU A 891 0.13 -28.88 -25.27
N ASP A 892 0.55 -30.15 -25.19
CA ASP A 892 1.77 -30.67 -25.84
C ASP A 892 1.64 -30.68 -27.39
#